data_7208622544f877f598fd62bccc44d0f4
#
_entry.id   7208622544f877f598fd62bccc44d0f4
#
_cell.length_a   1.000
_cell.length_b   1.000
_cell.length_c   1.000
_cell.angle_alpha   90.00
_cell.angle_beta   90.00
_cell.angle_gamma   90.00
#
_symmetry.space_group_name_H-M   'P 1'
#
loop_
_entity.id
_entity.type
_entity.pdbx_description
1 polymer ?
#
loop_
_entity_poly.entity_id
_entity_poly.type
_entity_poly.pdbx_seq_one_letter_code
_entity_poly.pdbx_strand_id
1 'polypeptide(L)'
;LAPASLWAERNEGTVWISTYTKNLQRQIAQELRRVYPDPAVLAEKVTIRKGRENYLCLLNFEEQTGRLPVLIERETVALGLVARWLMATKDGDLIGGDFPSWAFPAPGFAPGLTDKQGECIYGACPHYRRCFLERVGRKSRTSRIVVSNHALTMVEAARHAAARGTDGDGNGASPPLRYVFDEGHHIFDAADSFYAIHISGREGVELRRWIRGPEGRSGRRGRGLVERLTAVLDDAPQELERLNEIAQGALALPGEGWLNRLSSEAPRGAMEKFLMAVRAQVRARSEDLHSPYGLECEVVPVMPELLANAIAFKHALDAIREPLVALALRLREMLRERSDEVFSQHRMRVEAVLRGIERRAVLQIPNWIMALDAIGEQAPGGHVDWLSVERFEGHDYDIGLYRHAIDPTVSFALEVLEPAHGAFITSATLRDRAPKESETVDGWRAAEIRTGAGHLVMPAQRASFVSPFDYARQSRIIVVTDVSRDADMLSAAYRDLFIAAGGGALGLFTSVRSLRATHRAIAPALSQRGLPLYAQHVDGLDTGSLVDLFREDENSCLLGTDALRDGVDVPGRSLRLVVFERVPWPRPDILHKARRSQFGRGYDDQLTRLRLAQGFGRLIRRASDRGVFVLLDARAPSRLLAGLPQGVEVQRLSLAEAVAEVRAFLQQPGLADNRPPQ
;
A
#
# COMPACT_ATOMS: atom_id res chain seq x y z
N LEU A 1 17.34 1.06 -15.14
CA LEU A 1 16.47 1.69 -16.16
C LEU A 1 17.05 1.55 -17.57
N ALA A 2 18.30 1.96 -17.82
CA ALA A 2 18.89 1.96 -19.16
C ALA A 2 18.89 0.58 -19.87
N PRO A 3 19.26 -0.54 -19.23
CA PRO A 3 19.16 -1.86 -19.89
C PRO A 3 17.72 -2.23 -20.26
N ALA A 4 16.75 -1.90 -19.41
CA ALA A 4 15.34 -2.17 -19.67
C ALA A 4 14.81 -1.36 -20.86
N SER A 5 15.19 -0.08 -20.96
CA SER A 5 14.81 0.78 -22.09
C SER A 5 15.43 0.29 -23.40
N LEU A 6 16.71 -0.04 -23.40
CA LEU A 6 17.40 -0.60 -24.57
C LEU A 6 16.79 -1.92 -25.04
N TRP A 7 16.43 -2.78 -24.09
CA TRP A 7 15.74 -4.03 -24.41
C TRP A 7 14.38 -3.78 -25.06
N ALA A 8 13.57 -2.88 -24.47
CA ALA A 8 12.25 -2.52 -24.97
C ALA A 8 12.30 -1.94 -26.39
N GLU A 9 13.31 -1.09 -26.67
CA GLU A 9 13.51 -0.52 -28.00
C GLU A 9 13.91 -1.58 -29.05
N ARG A 10 14.90 -2.42 -28.72
CA ARG A 10 15.41 -3.42 -29.67
C ARG A 10 14.44 -4.53 -29.99
N ASN A 11 13.59 -4.89 -29.03
CA ASN A 11 12.64 -6.01 -29.16
C ASN A 11 11.19 -5.56 -29.41
N GLU A 12 10.99 -4.25 -29.57
CA GLU A 12 9.65 -3.65 -29.75
C GLU A 12 8.64 -4.11 -28.68
N GLY A 13 9.12 -4.46 -27.50
CA GLY A 13 8.33 -5.02 -26.40
C GLY A 13 8.11 -4.04 -25.25
N THR A 14 7.11 -4.32 -24.42
CA THR A 14 6.84 -3.54 -23.23
C THR A 14 7.56 -4.14 -22.01
N VAL A 15 8.22 -3.30 -21.21
CA VAL A 15 8.81 -3.66 -19.91
C VAL A 15 8.02 -2.96 -18.81
N TRP A 16 7.55 -3.72 -17.83
CA TRP A 16 6.90 -3.21 -16.63
C TRP A 16 7.94 -2.99 -15.54
N ILE A 17 8.11 -1.74 -15.11
CA ILE A 17 8.96 -1.36 -13.99
C ILE A 17 8.05 -1.14 -12.79
N SER A 18 8.17 -2.03 -11.83
CA SER A 18 7.34 -2.06 -10.65
C SER A 18 8.14 -1.63 -9.43
N THR A 19 7.58 -0.76 -8.60
CA THR A 19 8.18 -0.35 -7.31
C THR A 19 7.13 -0.38 -6.20
N TYR A 20 7.52 -0.10 -4.97
CA TYR A 20 6.59 -0.26 -3.83
C TYR A 20 5.67 0.94 -3.63
N THR A 21 6.22 2.15 -3.54
CA THR A 21 5.46 3.35 -3.19
C THR A 21 5.20 4.28 -4.38
N LYS A 22 4.18 5.14 -4.24
CA LYS A 22 3.88 6.19 -5.24
C LYS A 22 5.00 7.23 -5.37
N ASN A 23 5.74 7.50 -4.30
CA ASN A 23 6.89 8.39 -4.33
C ASN A 23 8.04 7.79 -5.15
N LEU A 24 8.31 6.50 -4.98
CA LEU A 24 9.30 5.78 -5.79
C LEU A 24 8.90 5.74 -7.27
N GLN A 25 7.61 5.62 -7.60
CA GLN A 25 7.14 5.75 -8.99
C GLN A 25 7.49 7.12 -9.58
N ARG A 26 7.35 8.21 -8.79
CA ARG A 26 7.73 9.56 -9.21
C ARG A 26 9.23 9.68 -9.45
N GLN A 27 10.05 9.09 -8.58
CA GLN A 27 11.51 9.06 -8.74
C GLN A 27 11.92 8.32 -10.01
N ILE A 28 11.38 7.12 -10.25
CA ILE A 28 11.62 6.37 -11.50
C ILE A 28 11.25 7.22 -12.72
N ALA A 29 10.11 7.92 -12.67
CA ALA A 29 9.66 8.79 -13.75
C ALA A 29 10.63 9.97 -13.99
N GLN A 30 11.22 10.52 -12.94
CA GLN A 30 12.24 11.57 -13.04
C GLN A 30 13.54 11.04 -13.65
N GLU A 31 14.00 9.86 -13.24
CA GLU A 31 15.18 9.22 -13.81
C GLU A 31 14.98 8.84 -15.29
N LEU A 32 13.77 8.44 -15.69
CA LEU A 32 13.45 8.16 -17.09
C LEU A 32 13.56 9.40 -17.99
N ARG A 33 13.48 10.63 -17.45
CA ARG A 33 13.77 11.85 -18.20
C ARG A 33 15.23 11.97 -18.61
N ARG A 34 16.15 11.32 -17.88
CA ARG A 34 17.58 11.23 -18.26
C ARG A 34 17.79 10.23 -19.37
N VAL A 35 17.00 9.16 -19.43
CA VAL A 35 17.04 8.15 -20.47
C VAL A 35 16.37 8.67 -21.76
N TYR A 36 15.27 9.40 -21.62
CA TYR A 36 14.53 10.03 -22.71
C TYR A 36 14.48 11.55 -22.48
N PRO A 37 15.50 12.31 -22.90
CA PRO A 37 15.58 13.76 -22.64
C PRO A 37 14.48 14.57 -23.38
N ASP A 38 14.04 14.09 -24.55
CA ASP A 38 12.96 14.72 -25.30
C ASP A 38 11.62 14.42 -24.63
N PRO A 39 10.88 15.47 -24.17
CA PRO A 39 9.57 15.30 -23.53
C PRO A 39 8.52 14.64 -24.42
N ALA A 40 8.59 14.78 -25.72
CA ALA A 40 7.64 14.16 -26.65
C ALA A 40 7.90 12.66 -26.74
N VAL A 41 9.17 12.25 -26.88
CA VAL A 41 9.59 10.85 -26.88
C VAL A 41 9.27 10.19 -25.53
N LEU A 42 9.58 10.86 -24.42
CA LEU A 42 9.23 10.40 -23.09
C LEU A 42 7.72 10.17 -22.96
N ALA A 43 6.93 11.16 -23.40
CA ALA A 43 5.48 11.08 -23.35
C ALA A 43 4.92 9.95 -24.21
N GLU A 44 5.53 9.59 -25.32
CA GLU A 44 5.13 8.47 -26.17
C GLU A 44 5.51 7.13 -25.55
N LYS A 45 6.76 6.97 -25.12
CA LYS A 45 7.35 5.67 -24.76
C LYS A 45 7.09 5.25 -23.31
N VAL A 46 6.83 6.20 -22.42
CA VAL A 46 6.69 5.94 -20.98
C VAL A 46 5.28 6.24 -20.50
N THR A 47 4.71 5.32 -19.72
CA THR A 47 3.44 5.53 -19.02
C THR A 47 3.61 5.21 -17.53
N ILE A 48 3.19 6.15 -16.67
CA ILE A 48 3.03 5.90 -15.25
C ILE A 48 1.60 5.44 -15.03
N ARG A 49 1.44 4.22 -14.49
CA ARG A 49 0.14 3.63 -14.22
C ARG A 49 -0.06 3.42 -12.73
N LYS A 50 -1.12 3.99 -12.20
CA LYS A 50 -1.53 3.86 -10.79
C LYS A 50 -2.87 3.14 -10.69
N GLY A 51 -3.25 2.72 -9.51
CA GLY A 51 -4.58 2.19 -9.24
C GLY A 51 -5.66 3.23 -9.53
N ARG A 52 -6.86 2.75 -9.87
CA ARG A 52 -7.98 3.61 -10.28
C ARG A 52 -8.44 4.59 -9.21
N GLU A 53 -8.23 4.23 -7.95
CA GLU A 53 -8.49 5.08 -6.78
C GLU A 53 -7.59 6.32 -6.69
N ASN A 54 -6.59 6.44 -7.55
CA ASN A 54 -5.69 7.59 -7.60
C ASN A 54 -6.11 8.64 -8.64
N TYR A 55 -7.02 8.31 -9.54
CA TYR A 55 -7.44 9.22 -10.60
C TYR A 55 -8.80 9.85 -10.31
N LEU A 56 -8.93 11.13 -10.65
CA LEU A 56 -10.22 11.81 -10.64
C LEU A 56 -11.18 11.13 -11.61
N CYS A 57 -12.33 10.71 -11.11
CA CYS A 57 -13.46 10.29 -11.93
C CYS A 57 -14.30 11.52 -12.31
N LEU A 58 -14.30 11.88 -13.59
CA LEU A 58 -15.05 13.05 -14.09
C LEU A 58 -16.56 12.93 -13.84
N LEU A 59 -17.07 11.72 -13.90
CA LEU A 59 -18.47 11.46 -13.64
C LEU A 59 -18.82 11.61 -12.15
N ASN A 60 -17.94 11.14 -11.25
CA ASN A 60 -18.10 11.37 -9.81
C ASN A 60 -17.99 12.86 -9.46
N PHE A 61 -17.10 13.58 -10.12
CA PHE A 61 -16.96 15.02 -9.94
C PHE A 61 -18.23 15.76 -10.37
N GLU A 62 -18.78 15.46 -11.54
CA GLU A 62 -20.04 16.02 -12.02
C GLU A 62 -21.19 15.77 -11.04
N GLU A 63 -21.30 14.57 -10.49
CA GLU A 63 -22.31 14.24 -9.48
C GLU A 63 -22.11 15.01 -8.17
N GLN A 64 -20.87 15.18 -7.71
CA GLN A 64 -20.60 15.98 -6.51
C GLN A 64 -20.92 17.47 -6.76
N THR A 65 -20.60 18.01 -7.93
CA THR A 65 -20.98 19.40 -8.26
C THR A 65 -22.49 19.59 -8.35
N GLY A 66 -23.24 18.58 -8.82
CA GLY A 66 -24.70 18.59 -8.78
C GLY A 66 -25.30 18.61 -7.37
N ARG A 67 -24.49 18.39 -6.32
CA ARG A 67 -24.90 18.44 -4.89
C ARG A 67 -24.54 19.76 -4.22
N LEU A 68 -23.94 20.72 -4.90
CA LEU A 68 -23.54 22.02 -4.34
C LEU A 68 -24.58 22.68 -3.45
N PRO A 69 -25.90 22.66 -3.76
CA PRO A 69 -26.91 23.32 -2.93
C PRO A 69 -27.09 22.72 -1.53
N VAL A 70 -26.57 21.51 -1.28
CA VAL A 70 -26.72 20.79 0.00
C VAL A 70 -25.41 20.51 0.71
N LEU A 71 -24.29 20.97 0.14
CA LEU A 71 -22.96 20.85 0.73
C LEU A 71 -22.69 21.98 1.72
N ILE A 72 -21.88 21.70 2.72
CA ILE A 72 -21.36 22.72 3.63
C ILE A 72 -20.33 23.58 2.90
N GLU A 73 -20.13 24.81 3.36
CA GLU A 73 -19.24 25.81 2.74
C GLU A 73 -17.82 25.25 2.44
N ARG A 74 -17.25 24.54 3.40
CA ARG A 74 -15.93 23.93 3.27
C ARG A 74 -15.83 22.91 2.13
N GLU A 75 -16.85 22.09 1.93
CA GLU A 75 -16.92 21.12 0.83
C GLU A 75 -17.09 21.81 -0.51
N THR A 76 -17.87 22.89 -0.55
CA THR A 76 -18.07 23.70 -1.74
C THR A 76 -16.78 24.37 -2.19
N VAL A 77 -16.01 24.97 -1.27
CA VAL A 77 -14.71 25.58 -1.56
C VAL A 77 -13.74 24.52 -2.10
N ALA A 78 -13.70 23.36 -1.47
CA ALA A 78 -12.81 22.27 -1.89
C ALA A 78 -13.18 21.75 -3.30
N LEU A 79 -14.46 21.58 -3.64
CA LEU A 79 -14.87 21.23 -5.00
C LEU A 79 -14.52 22.34 -6.01
N GLY A 80 -14.60 23.61 -5.63
CA GLY A 80 -14.15 24.73 -6.45
C GLY A 80 -12.65 24.68 -6.77
N LEU A 81 -11.82 24.32 -5.78
CA LEU A 81 -10.38 24.11 -5.98
C LEU A 81 -10.09 22.91 -6.90
N VAL A 82 -10.82 21.80 -6.76
CA VAL A 82 -10.75 20.66 -7.68
C VAL A 82 -11.15 21.06 -9.09
N ALA A 83 -12.22 21.85 -9.26
CA ALA A 83 -12.66 22.36 -10.57
C ALA A 83 -11.56 23.18 -11.25
N ARG A 84 -10.93 24.10 -10.49
CA ARG A 84 -9.82 24.91 -10.99
C ARG A 84 -8.61 24.07 -11.40
N TRP A 85 -8.23 23.11 -10.57
CA TRP A 85 -7.14 22.18 -10.88
C TRP A 85 -7.47 21.31 -12.10
N LEU A 86 -8.73 20.85 -12.23
CA LEU A 86 -9.18 20.04 -13.35
C LEU A 86 -9.01 20.74 -14.71
N MET A 87 -9.09 22.07 -14.75
CA MET A 87 -8.86 22.84 -15.97
C MET A 87 -7.38 22.85 -16.40
N ALA A 88 -6.44 22.58 -15.49
CA ALA A 88 -5.01 22.66 -15.72
C ALA A 88 -4.33 21.28 -15.80
N THR A 89 -4.87 20.27 -15.06
CA THR A 89 -4.22 18.95 -14.95
C THR A 89 -4.18 18.20 -16.28
N LYS A 90 -3.07 17.49 -16.51
CA LYS A 90 -2.88 16.63 -17.68
C LYS A 90 -3.11 15.16 -17.37
N ASP A 91 -2.88 14.74 -16.12
CA ASP A 91 -2.91 13.33 -15.72
C ASP A 91 -4.12 12.97 -14.85
N GLY A 92 -4.73 13.93 -14.19
CA GLY A 92 -5.87 13.71 -13.27
C GLY A 92 -5.51 12.93 -12.01
N ASP A 93 -4.23 12.89 -11.66
CA ASP A 93 -3.71 12.15 -10.50
C ASP A 93 -3.90 12.95 -9.21
N LEU A 94 -4.78 12.48 -8.33
CA LEU A 94 -5.08 13.11 -7.04
C LEU A 94 -4.02 12.84 -5.98
N ILE A 95 -3.02 11.97 -6.26
CA ILE A 95 -2.03 11.56 -5.27
C ILE A 95 -0.64 11.60 -5.89
N GLY A 96 0.07 12.67 -5.61
CA GLY A 96 1.47 12.82 -6.03
C GLY A 96 1.69 13.25 -7.48
N GLY A 97 0.64 13.71 -8.16
CA GLY A 97 0.71 14.42 -9.45
C GLY A 97 0.88 15.92 -9.26
N ASP A 98 0.19 16.68 -10.07
CA ASP A 98 0.10 18.17 -9.98
C ASP A 98 -1.04 18.64 -9.04
N PHE A 99 -1.65 17.73 -8.29
CA PHE A 99 -2.76 18.01 -7.38
C PHE A 99 -2.27 18.68 -6.09
N PRO A 100 -2.82 19.86 -5.73
CA PRO A 100 -2.42 20.59 -4.53
C PRO A 100 -3.06 19.98 -3.26
N SER A 101 -2.62 18.79 -2.85
CA SER A 101 -3.19 18.07 -1.69
C SER A 101 -3.14 18.88 -0.39
N TRP A 102 -2.18 19.79 -0.25
CA TRP A 102 -2.03 20.71 0.89
C TRP A 102 -3.19 21.69 1.04
N ALA A 103 -3.92 21.98 -0.04
CA ALA A 103 -5.06 22.90 -0.01
C ALA A 103 -6.34 22.26 0.55
N PHE A 104 -6.32 20.93 0.79
CA PHE A 104 -7.48 20.20 1.26
C PHE A 104 -7.39 19.93 2.76
N PRO A 105 -8.42 20.28 3.52
CA PRO A 105 -8.38 20.36 4.98
C PRO A 105 -8.38 19.02 5.72
N ALA A 106 -8.43 17.88 5.04
CA ALA A 106 -8.33 16.58 5.70
C ALA A 106 -7.77 15.51 4.75
N PRO A 107 -6.89 14.62 5.22
CA PRO A 107 -6.57 13.39 4.53
C PRO A 107 -7.87 12.63 4.27
N GLY A 108 -8.23 12.43 3.00
CA GLY A 108 -9.45 11.71 2.64
C GLY A 108 -10.61 12.56 2.10
N PHE A 109 -10.43 13.86 1.87
CA PHE A 109 -11.43 14.69 1.19
C PHE A 109 -11.79 14.20 -0.22
N ALA A 110 -10.97 13.36 -0.82
CA ALA A 110 -11.27 12.69 -2.09
C ALA A 110 -12.24 11.47 -2.03
N PRO A 111 -12.83 11.04 -0.86
CA PRO A 111 -13.82 9.97 -0.89
C PRO A 111 -15.03 10.42 -1.71
N GLY A 112 -15.25 9.73 -2.83
CA GLY A 112 -16.33 10.03 -3.76
C GLY A 112 -15.90 10.68 -5.08
N LEU A 113 -14.69 11.21 -5.18
CA LEU A 113 -14.15 11.75 -6.45
C LEU A 113 -13.42 10.71 -7.30
N THR A 114 -13.10 9.56 -6.74
CA THR A 114 -12.37 8.46 -7.40
C THR A 114 -13.25 7.23 -7.55
N ASP A 115 -12.91 6.35 -8.48
CA ASP A 115 -13.58 5.06 -8.62
C ASP A 115 -12.86 4.01 -7.76
N LYS A 116 -13.31 3.83 -6.53
CA LYS A 116 -12.76 2.82 -5.60
C LYS A 116 -13.38 1.44 -5.73
N GLN A 117 -14.65 1.38 -6.11
CA GLN A 117 -15.48 0.19 -5.99
C GLN A 117 -15.79 -0.52 -7.31
N GLY A 118 -15.17 -0.06 -8.42
CA GLY A 118 -15.47 -0.60 -9.74
C GLY A 118 -16.88 -0.23 -10.22
N GLU A 119 -17.34 0.96 -9.87
CA GLU A 119 -18.62 1.53 -10.32
C GLU A 119 -18.52 2.14 -11.74
N CYS A 120 -17.34 2.11 -12.34
CA CYS A 120 -17.09 2.67 -13.66
C CYS A 120 -17.95 2.01 -14.74
N ILE A 121 -18.64 2.83 -15.52
CA ILE A 121 -19.50 2.39 -16.62
C ILE A 121 -18.77 2.39 -17.98
N TYR A 122 -17.44 2.55 -17.96
CA TYR A 122 -16.55 2.49 -19.13
C TYR A 122 -17.06 3.26 -20.35
N GLY A 123 -17.16 2.62 -21.50
CA GLY A 123 -17.58 3.23 -22.77
C GLY A 123 -18.97 3.88 -22.77
N ALA A 124 -19.83 3.55 -21.79
CA ALA A 124 -21.11 4.22 -21.59
C ALA A 124 -20.98 5.56 -20.83
N CYS A 125 -19.80 5.87 -20.31
CA CYS A 125 -19.56 7.12 -19.57
C CYS A 125 -19.54 8.32 -20.55
N PRO A 126 -20.30 9.41 -20.31
CA PRO A 126 -20.26 10.62 -21.14
C PRO A 126 -18.86 11.23 -21.21
N HIS A 127 -18.03 10.98 -20.18
CA HIS A 127 -16.65 11.45 -20.11
C HIS A 127 -15.62 10.45 -20.63
N TYR A 128 -16.01 9.32 -21.25
CA TYR A 128 -15.09 8.24 -21.64
C TYR A 128 -13.88 8.71 -22.45
N ARG A 129 -14.11 9.59 -23.44
CA ARG A 129 -13.05 10.14 -24.30
C ARG A 129 -12.04 11.01 -23.53
N ARG A 130 -12.49 11.68 -22.45
CA ARG A 130 -11.68 12.56 -21.59
C ARG A 130 -11.22 11.88 -20.33
N CYS A 131 -11.64 10.65 -20.07
CA CYS A 131 -11.33 9.92 -18.85
C CYS A 131 -9.82 9.71 -18.69
N PHE A 132 -9.27 10.15 -17.57
CA PHE A 132 -7.84 10.02 -17.26
C PHE A 132 -7.42 8.55 -17.16
N LEU A 133 -8.20 7.72 -16.45
CA LEU A 133 -7.94 6.30 -16.28
C LEU A 133 -7.92 5.56 -17.63
N GLU A 134 -8.90 5.81 -18.51
CA GLU A 134 -8.97 5.19 -19.82
C GLU A 134 -7.83 5.65 -20.76
N ARG A 135 -7.46 6.91 -20.66
CA ARG A 135 -6.32 7.45 -21.42
C ARG A 135 -5.02 6.80 -21.02
N VAL A 136 -4.78 6.66 -19.71
CA VAL A 136 -3.60 5.96 -19.19
C VAL A 136 -3.63 4.47 -19.55
N GLY A 137 -4.78 3.82 -19.43
CA GLY A 137 -4.96 2.41 -19.81
C GLY A 137 -4.66 2.15 -21.30
N ARG A 138 -5.17 2.99 -22.19
CA ARG A 138 -4.88 2.88 -23.65
C ARG A 138 -3.40 3.14 -23.94
N LYS A 139 -2.82 4.17 -23.34
CA LYS A 139 -1.43 4.52 -23.53
C LYS A 139 -0.49 3.41 -23.02
N SER A 140 -0.80 2.77 -21.89
CA SER A 140 0.03 1.70 -21.34
C SER A 140 0.14 0.46 -22.25
N ARG A 141 -0.79 0.27 -23.19
CA ARG A 141 -0.77 -0.83 -24.17
C ARG A 141 0.26 -0.62 -25.29
N THR A 142 0.58 0.63 -25.59
CA THR A 142 1.50 1.01 -26.68
C THR A 142 2.84 1.49 -26.17
N SER A 143 2.97 1.77 -24.86
CA SER A 143 4.21 2.27 -24.26
C SER A 143 5.28 1.18 -24.20
N ARG A 144 6.54 1.59 -24.37
CA ARG A 144 7.73 0.73 -24.22
C ARG A 144 8.03 0.45 -22.74
N ILE A 145 7.77 1.42 -21.88
CA ILE A 145 7.95 1.30 -20.43
C ILE A 145 6.66 1.67 -19.71
N VAL A 146 6.20 0.79 -18.84
CA VAL A 146 5.09 1.04 -17.93
C VAL A 146 5.61 1.03 -16.50
N VAL A 147 5.49 2.16 -15.81
CA VAL A 147 5.87 2.28 -14.39
C VAL A 147 4.62 2.06 -13.54
N SER A 148 4.67 1.10 -12.61
CA SER A 148 3.56 0.74 -11.72
C SER A 148 4.05 0.48 -10.29
N ASN A 149 3.12 0.22 -9.34
CA ASN A 149 3.49 -0.36 -8.06
C ASN A 149 3.33 -1.89 -8.09
N HIS A 150 3.94 -2.58 -7.10
CA HIS A 150 3.90 -4.04 -7.03
C HIS A 150 2.48 -4.60 -7.02
N ALA A 151 1.58 -4.02 -6.22
CA ALA A 151 0.19 -4.45 -6.14
C ALA A 151 -0.54 -4.35 -7.48
N LEU A 152 -0.39 -3.24 -8.22
CA LEU A 152 -1.02 -3.07 -9.54
C LEU A 152 -0.44 -4.05 -10.56
N THR A 153 0.87 -4.33 -10.50
CA THR A 153 1.51 -5.33 -11.37
C THR A 153 0.89 -6.72 -11.15
N MET A 154 0.67 -7.11 -9.88
CA MET A 154 0.01 -8.37 -9.53
C MET A 154 -1.45 -8.40 -10.01
N VAL A 155 -2.21 -7.31 -9.82
CA VAL A 155 -3.58 -7.18 -10.35
C VAL A 155 -3.64 -7.39 -11.86
N GLU A 156 -2.72 -6.80 -12.61
CA GLU A 156 -2.70 -6.95 -14.07
C GLU A 156 -2.27 -8.36 -14.49
N ALA A 157 -1.30 -8.97 -13.82
CA ALA A 157 -0.90 -10.34 -14.08
C ALA A 157 -2.05 -11.32 -13.82
N ALA A 158 -2.73 -11.22 -12.69
CA ALA A 158 -3.89 -12.03 -12.35
C ALA A 158 -5.05 -11.87 -13.37
N ARG A 159 -5.31 -10.66 -13.84
CA ARG A 159 -6.30 -10.40 -14.89
C ARG A 159 -5.99 -11.12 -16.20
N HIS A 160 -4.74 -11.09 -16.59
CA HIS A 160 -4.29 -11.78 -17.80
C HIS A 160 -4.31 -13.30 -17.64
N ALA A 161 -3.99 -13.81 -16.46
CA ALA A 161 -4.10 -15.24 -16.16
C ALA A 161 -5.56 -15.72 -16.28
N ALA A 162 -6.50 -14.98 -15.71
CA ALA A 162 -7.93 -15.27 -15.80
C ALA A 162 -8.46 -15.22 -17.24
N ALA A 163 -7.96 -14.29 -18.07
CA ALA A 163 -8.37 -14.17 -19.48
C ALA A 163 -7.88 -15.31 -20.37
N ARG A 164 -6.78 -15.97 -20.02
CA ARG A 164 -6.28 -17.15 -20.75
C ARG A 164 -7.18 -18.39 -20.60
N GLY A 165 -7.93 -18.47 -19.50
CA GLY A 165 -8.85 -19.58 -19.21
C GLY A 165 -10.21 -19.47 -19.90
N THR A 166 -10.50 -18.34 -20.54
CA THR A 166 -11.73 -18.12 -21.31
C THR A 166 -11.40 -17.97 -22.80
N ASP A 167 -11.96 -18.83 -23.65
CA ASP A 167 -11.87 -18.76 -25.12
C ASP A 167 -12.56 -17.50 -25.67
N GLY A 168 -12.18 -16.34 -25.24
CA GLY A 168 -12.82 -15.10 -25.65
C GLY A 168 -11.83 -13.97 -25.75
N ASP A 169 -11.72 -13.43 -26.95
CA ASP A 169 -11.15 -12.14 -27.31
C ASP A 169 -10.53 -11.34 -26.14
N GLY A 170 -9.36 -11.73 -25.76
CA GLY A 170 -8.49 -10.87 -24.94
C GLY A 170 -8.35 -9.58 -25.73
N ASN A 171 -8.94 -8.51 -25.22
CA ASN A 171 -8.97 -7.14 -25.73
C ASN A 171 -7.58 -6.63 -26.18
N GLY A 172 -6.91 -7.35 -27.10
CA GLY A 172 -5.69 -7.01 -27.84
C GLY A 172 -4.43 -6.60 -27.04
N ALA A 173 -4.46 -6.64 -25.72
CA ALA A 173 -3.31 -6.28 -24.90
C ALA A 173 -2.50 -7.54 -24.57
N SER A 174 -1.27 -7.61 -25.06
CA SER A 174 -0.32 -8.62 -24.60
C SER A 174 -0.14 -8.54 -23.09
N PRO A 175 -0.13 -9.69 -22.37
CA PRO A 175 0.10 -9.69 -20.94
C PRO A 175 1.44 -9.04 -20.61
N PRO A 176 1.56 -8.38 -19.45
CA PRO A 176 2.86 -8.00 -18.97
C PRO A 176 3.67 -9.27 -18.69
N LEU A 177 4.72 -9.49 -19.46
CA LEU A 177 5.57 -10.69 -19.36
C LEU A 177 7.02 -10.36 -19.01
N ARG A 178 7.35 -9.08 -18.92
CA ARG A 178 8.72 -8.63 -18.65
C ARG A 178 8.69 -7.62 -17.53
N TYR A 179 9.33 -8.00 -16.45
CA TYR A 179 9.25 -7.23 -15.20
C TYR A 179 10.63 -6.78 -14.73
N VAL A 180 10.66 -5.56 -14.20
CA VAL A 180 11.72 -5.08 -13.33
C VAL A 180 11.06 -4.68 -12.01
N PHE A 181 11.34 -5.43 -10.96
CA PHE A 181 10.88 -5.11 -9.60
C PHE A 181 11.98 -4.34 -8.88
N ASP A 182 11.77 -3.05 -8.72
CA ASP A 182 12.62 -2.17 -7.94
C ASP A 182 12.16 -2.15 -6.49
N GLU A 183 13.09 -2.09 -5.53
CA GLU A 183 12.83 -2.32 -4.10
C GLU A 183 12.12 -3.65 -3.85
N GLY A 184 12.64 -4.71 -4.50
CA GLY A 184 12.05 -6.05 -4.51
C GLY A 184 11.91 -6.71 -3.14
N HIS A 185 12.55 -6.18 -2.10
CA HIS A 185 12.35 -6.63 -0.72
C HIS A 185 10.93 -6.37 -0.19
N HIS A 186 10.13 -5.53 -0.87
CA HIS A 186 8.72 -5.29 -0.57
C HIS A 186 7.74 -6.20 -1.32
N ILE A 187 8.23 -7.08 -2.19
CA ILE A 187 7.36 -8.02 -2.93
C ILE A 187 6.55 -8.87 -1.96
N PHE A 188 7.18 -9.35 -0.88
CA PHE A 188 6.51 -10.15 0.14
C PHE A 188 5.30 -9.44 0.75
N ASP A 189 5.48 -8.19 1.17
CA ASP A 189 4.43 -7.41 1.81
C ASP A 189 3.33 -7.01 0.82
N ALA A 190 3.69 -6.75 -0.44
CA ALA A 190 2.74 -6.47 -1.51
C ALA A 190 1.92 -7.71 -1.89
N ALA A 191 2.55 -8.88 -1.97
CA ALA A 191 1.89 -10.15 -2.22
C ALA A 191 0.96 -10.53 -1.04
N ASP A 192 1.42 -10.32 0.20
CA ASP A 192 0.61 -10.54 1.38
C ASP A 192 -0.70 -9.73 1.32
N SER A 193 -0.60 -8.44 1.05
CA SER A 193 -1.78 -7.58 0.93
C SER A 193 -2.68 -7.92 -0.27
N PHE A 194 -2.11 -8.43 -1.36
CA PHE A 194 -2.86 -8.72 -2.57
C PHE A 194 -3.62 -10.05 -2.49
N TYR A 195 -3.02 -11.09 -1.92
CA TYR A 195 -3.61 -12.43 -1.83
C TYR A 195 -4.38 -12.68 -0.52
N ALA A 196 -4.41 -11.71 0.38
CA ALA A 196 -5.16 -11.80 1.62
C ALA A 196 -6.67 -11.86 1.39
N ILE A 197 -7.37 -12.60 2.25
CA ILE A 197 -8.83 -12.64 2.29
C ILE A 197 -9.26 -11.92 3.56
N HIS A 198 -10.05 -10.86 3.37
CA HIS A 198 -10.65 -10.11 4.46
C HIS A 198 -12.18 -10.22 4.38
N ILE A 199 -12.79 -10.57 5.49
CA ILE A 199 -14.25 -10.53 5.68
C ILE A 199 -14.52 -9.48 6.75
N SER A 200 -14.53 -8.22 6.34
CA SER A 200 -14.66 -7.09 7.25
C SER A 200 -15.94 -6.28 6.99
N GLY A 201 -16.35 -5.52 8.01
CA GLY A 201 -17.53 -4.67 7.89
C GLY A 201 -17.43 -3.67 6.74
N ARG A 202 -16.26 -3.11 6.51
CA ARG A 202 -16.01 -2.18 5.40
C ARG A 202 -16.11 -2.84 4.04
N GLU A 203 -15.55 -4.04 3.87
CA GLU A 203 -15.69 -4.79 2.61
C GLU A 203 -17.13 -5.21 2.36
N GLY A 204 -17.87 -5.57 3.41
CA GLY A 204 -19.31 -5.83 3.33
C GLY A 204 -20.11 -4.61 2.86
N VAL A 205 -19.82 -3.42 3.40
CA VAL A 205 -20.41 -2.16 2.94
C VAL A 205 -20.07 -1.89 1.48
N GLU A 206 -18.86 -2.16 1.05
CA GLU A 206 -18.44 -1.99 -0.35
C GLU A 206 -19.18 -2.92 -1.30
N LEU A 207 -19.33 -4.20 -0.92
CA LEU A 207 -20.10 -5.16 -1.72
C LEU A 207 -21.59 -4.77 -1.81
N ARG A 208 -22.21 -4.39 -0.68
CA ARG A 208 -23.60 -3.90 -0.65
C ARG A 208 -23.78 -2.67 -1.53
N ARG A 209 -22.89 -1.70 -1.42
CA ARG A 209 -22.90 -0.48 -2.21
C ARG A 209 -22.72 -0.77 -3.71
N TRP A 210 -21.86 -1.72 -4.07
CA TRP A 210 -21.70 -2.12 -5.45
C TRP A 210 -22.98 -2.73 -6.04
N ILE A 211 -23.75 -3.49 -5.24
CA ILE A 211 -25.04 -4.08 -5.66
C ILE A 211 -26.13 -3.01 -5.72
N ARG A 212 -26.37 -2.31 -4.62
CA ARG A 212 -27.54 -1.44 -4.42
C ARG A 212 -27.30 0.03 -4.76
N GLY A 213 -26.04 0.44 -4.88
CA GLY A 213 -25.65 1.84 -4.93
C GLY A 213 -25.53 2.48 -3.54
N PRO A 214 -25.18 3.79 -3.48
CA PRO A 214 -25.12 4.53 -2.22
C PRO A 214 -26.52 4.63 -1.58
N GLU A 215 -26.60 4.21 -0.32
CA GLU A 215 -27.81 4.30 0.50
C GLU A 215 -27.69 5.50 1.45
N GLY A 216 -28.29 6.62 1.15
CA GLY A 216 -28.22 7.82 1.99
C GLY A 216 -29.41 8.77 1.80
N ARG A 217 -29.56 9.73 2.73
CA ARG A 217 -30.63 10.74 2.76
C ARG A 217 -30.79 11.59 1.49
N SER A 218 -29.84 11.56 0.58
CA SER A 218 -29.82 12.41 -0.61
C SER A 218 -30.64 11.91 -1.80
N GLY A 219 -31.45 10.84 -1.65
CA GLY A 219 -32.50 10.43 -2.61
C GLY A 219 -32.03 10.17 -4.06
N ARG A 220 -30.76 10.25 -4.36
CA ARG A 220 -30.22 9.96 -5.69
C ARG A 220 -29.96 8.46 -5.81
N ARG A 221 -30.60 7.85 -6.78
CA ARG A 221 -30.33 6.51 -7.24
C ARG A 221 -28.85 6.43 -7.62
N GLY A 222 -28.11 5.61 -6.88
CA GLY A 222 -26.68 5.44 -7.12
C GLY A 222 -26.44 4.43 -8.23
N ARG A 223 -25.22 4.42 -8.72
CA ARG A 223 -24.76 3.54 -9.80
C ARG A 223 -24.50 2.11 -9.34
N GLY A 224 -25.36 1.54 -8.51
CA GLY A 224 -25.30 0.13 -8.14
C GLY A 224 -25.54 -0.78 -9.37
N LEU A 225 -25.25 -2.07 -9.19
CA LEU A 225 -25.49 -3.10 -10.21
C LEU A 225 -26.94 -3.03 -10.71
N VAL A 226 -27.90 -2.85 -9.78
CA VAL A 226 -29.33 -2.77 -10.06
C VAL A 226 -29.63 -1.68 -11.11
N GLU A 227 -29.20 -0.44 -10.84
CA GLU A 227 -29.47 0.68 -11.74
C GLU A 227 -28.79 0.52 -13.11
N ARG A 228 -27.57 -0.02 -13.12
CA ARG A 228 -26.81 -0.22 -14.34
C ARG A 228 -27.44 -1.24 -15.28
N LEU A 229 -28.11 -2.25 -14.74
CA LEU A 229 -28.69 -3.34 -15.52
C LEU A 229 -30.19 -3.16 -15.81
N THR A 230 -30.94 -2.42 -14.98
CA THR A 230 -32.38 -2.24 -15.22
C THR A 230 -32.68 -1.76 -16.64
N ALA A 231 -31.96 -0.74 -17.12
CA ALA A 231 -32.13 -0.24 -18.49
C ALA A 231 -31.61 -1.17 -19.59
N VAL A 232 -30.78 -2.17 -19.23
CA VAL A 232 -30.21 -3.15 -20.17
C VAL A 232 -31.13 -4.37 -20.31
N LEU A 233 -31.87 -4.68 -19.25
CA LEU A 233 -32.70 -5.87 -19.09
C LEU A 233 -34.23 -5.57 -19.26
N ASP A 234 -34.59 -4.39 -19.78
CA ASP A 234 -35.97 -3.92 -19.87
C ASP A 234 -36.90 -4.95 -20.58
N ASP A 235 -36.37 -5.69 -21.55
CA ASP A 235 -37.07 -6.74 -22.28
C ASP A 235 -36.89 -8.16 -21.69
N ALA A 236 -36.31 -8.28 -20.49
CA ALA A 236 -35.92 -9.55 -19.88
C ALA A 236 -36.45 -9.68 -18.44
N PRO A 237 -37.75 -9.99 -18.26
CA PRO A 237 -38.41 -9.97 -16.94
C PRO A 237 -37.83 -10.96 -15.93
N GLN A 238 -37.34 -12.13 -16.36
CA GLN A 238 -36.71 -13.11 -15.46
C GLN A 238 -35.39 -12.62 -14.90
N GLU A 239 -34.62 -11.92 -15.69
CA GLU A 239 -33.33 -11.33 -15.30
C GLU A 239 -33.54 -10.13 -14.38
N LEU A 240 -34.63 -9.36 -14.57
CA LEU A 240 -35.03 -8.30 -13.63
C LEU A 240 -35.46 -8.87 -12.27
N GLU A 241 -36.14 -10.01 -12.24
CA GLU A 241 -36.49 -10.71 -11.00
C GLU A 241 -35.22 -11.16 -10.28
N ARG A 242 -34.27 -11.82 -10.95
CA ARG A 242 -32.97 -12.18 -10.38
C ARG A 242 -32.20 -10.97 -9.85
N LEU A 243 -32.25 -9.85 -10.57
CA LEU A 243 -31.61 -8.61 -10.14
C LEU A 243 -32.23 -8.09 -8.84
N ASN A 244 -33.55 -8.22 -8.68
CA ASN A 244 -34.24 -7.91 -7.44
C ASN A 244 -33.88 -8.87 -6.29
N GLU A 245 -33.76 -10.18 -6.55
CA GLU A 245 -33.27 -11.16 -5.59
C GLU A 245 -31.88 -10.79 -5.07
N ILE A 246 -30.95 -10.46 -5.97
CA ILE A 246 -29.60 -9.99 -5.61
C ILE A 246 -29.68 -8.74 -4.73
N ALA A 247 -30.54 -7.78 -5.09
CA ALA A 247 -30.72 -6.55 -4.34
C ALA A 247 -31.29 -6.78 -2.94
N GLN A 248 -32.21 -7.72 -2.77
CA GLN A 248 -32.74 -8.12 -1.46
C GLN A 248 -31.71 -8.90 -0.65
N GLY A 249 -31.02 -9.87 -1.27
CA GLY A 249 -29.93 -10.61 -0.64
C GLY A 249 -28.83 -9.69 -0.07
N ALA A 250 -28.52 -8.59 -0.77
CA ALA A 250 -27.56 -7.61 -0.32
C ALA A 250 -27.94 -6.88 0.99
N LEU A 251 -29.18 -6.98 1.46
CA LEU A 251 -29.60 -6.46 2.78
C LEU A 251 -28.98 -7.26 3.93
N ALA A 252 -28.50 -8.46 3.68
CA ALA A 252 -27.75 -9.25 4.66
C ALA A 252 -26.36 -8.65 4.97
N LEU A 253 -25.83 -7.79 4.09
CA LEU A 253 -24.54 -7.11 4.23
C LEU A 253 -24.68 -5.82 5.04
N PRO A 254 -23.60 -5.33 5.69
CA PRO A 254 -23.61 -4.09 6.45
C PRO A 254 -23.99 -2.88 5.60
N GLY A 255 -24.85 -2.03 6.13
CA GLY A 255 -25.19 -0.75 5.53
C GLY A 255 -24.62 0.42 6.31
N GLU A 256 -24.92 1.65 5.89
CA GLU A 256 -24.48 2.87 6.57
C GLU A 256 -24.80 2.83 8.07
N GLY A 257 -23.87 3.25 8.92
CA GLY A 257 -24.03 3.26 10.39
C GLY A 257 -23.95 1.88 11.06
N TRP A 258 -23.43 0.86 10.40
CA TRP A 258 -23.30 -0.51 10.94
C TRP A 258 -22.49 -0.58 12.25
N LEU A 259 -21.40 0.19 12.38
CA LEU A 259 -20.59 0.23 13.61
C LEU A 259 -21.40 0.73 14.81
N ASN A 260 -22.25 1.74 14.62
CA ASN A 260 -23.11 2.25 15.67
C ASN A 260 -24.15 1.19 16.08
N ARG A 261 -24.69 0.41 15.12
CA ARG A 261 -25.61 -0.68 15.42
C ARG A 261 -24.94 -1.81 16.20
N LEU A 262 -23.69 -2.14 15.87
CA LEU A 262 -22.94 -3.12 16.65
C LEU A 262 -22.63 -2.61 18.07
N SER A 263 -22.40 -1.32 18.21
CA SER A 263 -22.16 -0.70 19.52
C SER A 263 -23.41 -0.64 20.39
N SER A 264 -24.60 -0.51 19.78
CA SER A 264 -25.91 -0.52 20.45
C SER A 264 -26.56 -1.91 20.51
N GLU A 265 -25.81 -2.98 20.15
CA GLU A 265 -26.30 -4.37 20.16
C GLU A 265 -27.55 -4.62 19.31
N ALA A 266 -27.75 -3.84 18.25
CA ALA A 266 -28.87 -3.92 17.33
C ALA A 266 -28.46 -4.23 15.88
N PRO A 267 -27.75 -5.36 15.63
CA PRO A 267 -27.24 -5.72 14.31
C PRO A 267 -28.39 -6.01 13.32
N ARG A 268 -28.17 -5.62 12.07
CA ARG A 268 -29.08 -5.90 10.95
C ARG A 268 -28.42 -6.84 9.95
N GLY A 269 -29.18 -7.84 9.49
CA GLY A 269 -28.67 -8.81 8.53
C GLY A 269 -27.64 -9.80 9.10
N ALA A 270 -27.32 -10.81 8.31
CA ALA A 270 -26.49 -11.93 8.73
C ALA A 270 -25.04 -11.51 8.99
N MET A 271 -24.49 -10.64 8.15
CA MET A 271 -23.09 -10.22 8.30
C MET A 271 -22.87 -9.34 9.54
N GLU A 272 -23.78 -8.42 9.88
CA GLU A 272 -23.65 -7.62 11.10
C GLU A 272 -23.71 -8.49 12.36
N LYS A 273 -24.56 -9.54 12.37
CA LYS A 273 -24.62 -10.52 13.46
C LYS A 273 -23.31 -11.30 13.58
N PHE A 274 -22.74 -11.72 12.45
CA PHE A 274 -21.43 -12.37 12.42
C PHE A 274 -20.34 -11.44 12.96
N LEU A 275 -20.26 -10.18 12.50
CA LEU A 275 -19.29 -9.21 12.99
C LEU A 275 -19.46 -8.89 14.48
N MET A 276 -20.67 -8.89 15.00
CA MET A 276 -20.92 -8.73 16.43
C MET A 276 -20.36 -9.91 17.23
N ALA A 277 -20.54 -11.15 16.74
CA ALA A 277 -19.97 -12.33 17.38
C ALA A 277 -18.44 -12.35 17.30
N VAL A 278 -17.85 -11.91 16.17
CA VAL A 278 -16.39 -11.66 16.04
C VAL A 278 -15.91 -10.69 17.12
N ARG A 279 -16.57 -9.53 17.23
CA ARG A 279 -16.24 -8.51 18.26
C ARG A 279 -16.33 -9.06 19.67
N ALA A 280 -17.35 -9.86 19.96
CA ALA A 280 -17.55 -10.48 21.27
C ALA A 280 -16.38 -11.43 21.60
N GLN A 281 -15.98 -12.32 20.67
CA GLN A 281 -14.89 -13.25 20.88
C GLN A 281 -13.55 -12.52 21.05
N VAL A 282 -13.26 -11.52 20.23
CA VAL A 282 -12.02 -10.72 20.33
C VAL A 282 -11.93 -10.03 21.69
N ARG A 283 -13.02 -9.39 22.12
CA ARG A 283 -13.07 -8.69 23.42
C ARG A 283 -12.96 -9.63 24.61
N ALA A 284 -13.58 -10.80 24.55
CA ALA A 284 -13.50 -11.81 25.61
C ALA A 284 -12.07 -12.36 25.83
N ARG A 285 -11.19 -12.24 24.82
CA ARG A 285 -9.81 -12.73 24.85
C ARG A 285 -8.74 -11.65 24.94
N SER A 286 -9.14 -10.40 24.91
CA SER A 286 -8.23 -9.27 24.99
C SER A 286 -7.92 -8.92 26.43
N GLU A 287 -6.64 -8.83 26.78
CA GLU A 287 -6.18 -8.45 28.11
C GLU A 287 -6.37 -6.93 28.37
N ASP A 288 -6.23 -6.09 27.33
CA ASP A 288 -6.38 -4.63 27.42
C ASP A 288 -7.46 -4.14 26.44
N LEU A 289 -8.69 -4.05 26.95
CA LEU A 289 -9.84 -3.52 26.20
C LEU A 289 -9.76 -2.01 25.90
N HIS A 290 -8.87 -1.29 26.60
CA HIS A 290 -8.67 0.15 26.42
C HIS A 290 -7.47 0.48 25.53
N SER A 291 -6.82 -0.55 24.97
CA SER A 291 -5.73 -0.35 24.02
C SER A 291 -6.15 0.63 22.93
N PRO A 292 -5.35 1.65 22.62
CA PRO A 292 -5.59 2.53 21.50
C PRO A 292 -5.34 1.84 20.14
N TYR A 293 -4.73 0.66 20.17
CA TYR A 293 -4.41 -0.17 19.02
C TYR A 293 -5.49 -1.23 18.78
N GLY A 294 -5.52 -1.80 17.58
CA GLY A 294 -6.41 -2.91 17.25
C GLY A 294 -6.22 -4.10 18.21
N LEU A 295 -7.30 -4.82 18.42
CA LEU A 295 -7.36 -6.05 19.20
C LEU A 295 -7.46 -7.22 18.23
N GLU A 296 -6.82 -8.34 18.57
CA GLU A 296 -6.86 -9.55 17.76
C GLU A 296 -6.88 -10.80 18.63
N CYS A 297 -7.47 -11.87 18.13
CA CYS A 297 -7.40 -13.19 18.73
C CYS A 297 -7.41 -14.30 17.69
N GLU A 298 -6.89 -15.46 18.04
CA GLU A 298 -7.03 -16.68 17.24
C GLU A 298 -8.50 -17.05 17.05
N VAL A 299 -8.84 -17.66 15.92
CA VAL A 299 -10.21 -18.11 15.66
C VAL A 299 -10.58 -19.23 16.62
N VAL A 300 -9.68 -20.19 16.82
CA VAL A 300 -9.90 -21.38 17.67
C VAL A 300 -9.42 -21.13 19.10
N PRO A 301 -10.15 -21.60 20.12
CA PRO A 301 -11.46 -22.25 20.12
C PRO A 301 -12.58 -21.28 19.72
N VAL A 302 -13.58 -21.75 19.00
CA VAL A 302 -14.67 -20.91 18.50
C VAL A 302 -15.80 -20.81 19.52
N MET A 303 -16.33 -19.60 19.72
CA MET A 303 -17.56 -19.43 20.49
C MET A 303 -18.77 -19.95 19.68
N PRO A 304 -19.72 -20.68 20.31
CA PRO A 304 -20.86 -21.28 19.60
C PRO A 304 -21.67 -20.24 18.77
N GLU A 305 -21.84 -19.05 19.29
CA GLU A 305 -22.53 -17.95 18.60
C GLU A 305 -21.81 -17.48 17.34
N LEU A 306 -20.46 -17.48 17.37
CA LEU A 306 -19.69 -17.12 16.19
C LEU A 306 -19.87 -18.15 15.09
N LEU A 307 -19.82 -19.45 15.43
CA LEU A 307 -20.03 -20.53 14.46
C LEU A 307 -21.42 -20.48 13.85
N ALA A 308 -22.47 -20.34 14.68
CA ALA A 308 -23.84 -20.23 14.21
C ALA A 308 -24.06 -19.02 13.26
N ASN A 309 -23.50 -17.86 13.61
CA ASN A 309 -23.60 -16.68 12.76
C ASN A 309 -22.76 -16.77 11.48
N ALA A 310 -21.63 -17.48 11.50
CA ALA A 310 -20.83 -17.76 10.31
C ALA A 310 -21.61 -18.61 9.29
N ILE A 311 -22.28 -19.69 9.77
CA ILE A 311 -23.14 -20.52 8.94
C ILE A 311 -24.30 -19.71 8.34
N ALA A 312 -24.98 -18.91 9.16
CA ALA A 312 -26.06 -18.05 8.68
C ALA A 312 -25.61 -17.02 7.64
N PHE A 313 -24.42 -16.45 7.84
CA PHE A 313 -23.83 -15.51 6.90
C PHE A 313 -23.41 -16.19 5.60
N LYS A 314 -22.84 -17.39 5.65
CA LYS A 314 -22.52 -18.19 4.46
C LYS A 314 -23.78 -18.43 3.61
N HIS A 315 -24.89 -18.86 4.19
CA HIS A 315 -26.15 -19.04 3.47
C HIS A 315 -26.63 -17.75 2.81
N ALA A 316 -26.45 -16.60 3.49
CA ALA A 316 -26.78 -15.31 2.92
C ALA A 316 -25.87 -14.91 1.75
N LEU A 317 -24.59 -15.31 1.77
CA LEU A 317 -23.66 -15.12 0.66
C LEU A 317 -24.03 -16.00 -0.56
N ASP A 318 -24.41 -17.26 -0.34
CA ASP A 318 -24.89 -18.14 -1.41
C ASP A 318 -26.15 -17.57 -2.07
N ALA A 319 -27.10 -17.04 -1.29
CA ALA A 319 -28.30 -16.39 -1.81
C ALA A 319 -28.01 -15.13 -2.68
N ILE A 320 -26.84 -14.50 -2.50
CA ILE A 320 -26.37 -13.41 -3.38
C ILE A 320 -25.62 -13.98 -4.60
N ARG A 321 -24.78 -15.00 -4.38
CA ARG A 321 -23.88 -15.54 -5.36
C ARG A 321 -24.60 -16.30 -6.47
N GLU A 322 -25.52 -17.17 -6.13
CA GLU A 322 -26.22 -18.01 -7.10
C GLU A 322 -26.93 -17.20 -8.20
N PRO A 323 -27.78 -16.20 -7.85
CA PRO A 323 -28.42 -15.39 -8.87
C PRO A 323 -27.41 -14.47 -9.62
N LEU A 324 -26.29 -14.05 -8.99
CA LEU A 324 -25.23 -13.33 -9.69
C LEU A 324 -24.56 -14.19 -10.76
N VAL A 325 -24.28 -15.46 -10.49
CA VAL A 325 -23.68 -16.40 -11.45
C VAL A 325 -24.67 -16.65 -12.60
N ALA A 326 -25.95 -16.89 -12.31
CA ALA A 326 -26.97 -17.07 -13.33
C ALA A 326 -27.11 -15.85 -14.24
N LEU A 327 -27.10 -14.65 -13.64
CA LEU A 327 -27.12 -13.38 -14.38
C LEU A 327 -25.88 -13.21 -15.27
N ALA A 328 -24.69 -13.58 -14.79
CA ALA A 328 -23.46 -13.52 -15.57
C ALA A 328 -23.52 -14.42 -16.81
N LEU A 329 -24.05 -15.65 -16.66
CA LEU A 329 -24.23 -16.57 -17.78
C LEU A 329 -25.17 -15.98 -18.83
N ARG A 330 -26.29 -15.44 -18.40
CA ARG A 330 -27.25 -14.83 -19.34
C ARG A 330 -26.69 -13.61 -20.09
N LEU A 331 -25.95 -12.74 -19.36
CA LEU A 331 -25.28 -11.60 -19.98
C LEU A 331 -24.23 -12.03 -21.02
N ARG A 332 -23.52 -13.13 -20.81
CA ARG A 332 -22.60 -13.71 -21.81
C ARG A 332 -23.34 -14.20 -23.03
N GLU A 333 -24.50 -14.88 -22.89
CA GLU A 333 -25.36 -15.31 -24.00
C GLU A 333 -25.85 -14.12 -24.80
N MET A 334 -26.38 -13.08 -24.14
CA MET A 334 -26.80 -11.83 -24.78
C MET A 334 -25.68 -11.19 -25.62
N LEU A 335 -24.46 -11.20 -25.12
CA LEU A 335 -23.30 -10.69 -25.84
C LEU A 335 -22.95 -11.54 -27.08
N ARG A 336 -23.19 -12.86 -27.04
CA ARG A 336 -22.98 -13.77 -28.19
C ARG A 336 -24.11 -13.62 -29.23
N GLU A 337 -25.33 -13.53 -28.76
CA GLU A 337 -26.51 -13.35 -29.65
C GLU A 337 -26.45 -12.05 -30.46
N ARG A 338 -25.86 -10.98 -29.87
CA ARG A 338 -25.69 -9.65 -30.50
C ARG A 338 -24.26 -9.42 -30.99
N SER A 339 -23.64 -10.40 -31.59
CA SER A 339 -22.23 -10.33 -32.04
C SER A 339 -21.97 -9.22 -33.07
N ASP A 340 -22.97 -8.86 -33.88
CA ASP A 340 -22.83 -7.87 -34.94
C ASP A 340 -22.73 -6.42 -34.46
N GLU A 341 -23.06 -6.16 -33.18
CA GLU A 341 -22.95 -4.85 -32.56
C GLU A 341 -21.59 -4.64 -31.85
N VAL A 342 -20.49 -4.94 -32.50
CA VAL A 342 -19.13 -5.04 -31.86
C VAL A 342 -18.71 -3.80 -31.11
N PHE A 343 -19.18 -2.60 -31.44
CA PHE A 343 -18.82 -1.34 -30.82
C PHE A 343 -19.98 -0.53 -30.23
N SER A 344 -21.12 -1.16 -29.97
CA SER A 344 -22.25 -0.45 -29.40
C SER A 344 -21.95 -0.04 -27.94
N GLN A 345 -22.44 1.13 -27.53
CA GLN A 345 -22.36 1.57 -26.12
C GLN A 345 -23.04 0.57 -25.18
N HIS A 346 -24.07 -0.10 -25.67
CA HIS A 346 -24.79 -1.14 -24.95
C HIS A 346 -23.87 -2.33 -24.65
N ARG A 347 -23.20 -2.87 -25.68
CA ARG A 347 -22.24 -3.99 -25.51
C ARG A 347 -21.15 -3.67 -24.50
N MET A 348 -20.49 -2.50 -24.62
CA MET A 348 -19.44 -2.08 -23.69
C MET A 348 -19.94 -1.95 -22.25
N ARG A 349 -21.21 -1.53 -22.04
CA ARG A 349 -21.84 -1.47 -20.73
C ARG A 349 -22.03 -2.86 -20.13
N VAL A 350 -22.59 -3.79 -20.91
CA VAL A 350 -22.82 -5.19 -20.49
C VAL A 350 -21.50 -5.87 -20.11
N GLU A 351 -20.47 -5.74 -20.95
CA GLU A 351 -19.13 -6.32 -20.69
C GLU A 351 -18.50 -5.75 -19.41
N ALA A 352 -18.68 -4.45 -19.14
CA ALA A 352 -18.16 -3.83 -17.92
C ALA A 352 -18.84 -4.36 -16.66
N VAL A 353 -20.16 -4.54 -16.73
CA VAL A 353 -20.94 -5.10 -15.61
C VAL A 353 -20.59 -6.57 -15.41
N LEU A 354 -20.49 -7.34 -16.49
CA LEU A 354 -20.12 -8.76 -16.44
C LEU A 354 -18.78 -8.97 -15.73
N ARG A 355 -17.73 -8.20 -16.09
CA ARG A 355 -16.45 -8.25 -15.39
C ARG A 355 -16.59 -7.93 -13.89
N GLY A 356 -17.47 -7.02 -13.53
CA GLY A 356 -17.76 -6.68 -12.13
C GLY A 356 -18.44 -7.83 -11.38
N ILE A 357 -19.38 -8.50 -12.01
CA ILE A 357 -20.08 -9.69 -11.45
C ILE A 357 -19.09 -10.84 -11.28
N GLU A 358 -18.30 -11.16 -12.31
CA GLU A 358 -17.31 -12.25 -12.29
C GLU A 358 -16.31 -12.10 -11.15
N ARG A 359 -15.76 -10.90 -10.97
CA ARG A 359 -14.84 -10.63 -9.85
C ARG A 359 -15.47 -10.95 -8.49
N ARG A 360 -16.74 -10.66 -8.31
CA ARG A 360 -17.41 -10.85 -7.01
C ARG A 360 -18.00 -12.23 -6.84
N ALA A 361 -18.72 -12.72 -7.83
CA ALA A 361 -19.41 -14.00 -7.74
C ALA A 361 -18.47 -15.21 -7.91
N VAL A 362 -17.30 -15.03 -8.59
CA VAL A 362 -16.35 -16.12 -8.87
C VAL A 362 -15.11 -16.06 -7.96
N LEU A 363 -14.72 -14.88 -7.50
CA LEU A 363 -13.52 -14.75 -6.67
C LEU A 363 -13.86 -14.31 -5.23
N GLN A 364 -14.45 -13.14 -5.03
CA GLN A 364 -14.61 -12.55 -3.70
C GLN A 364 -15.53 -13.39 -2.80
N ILE A 365 -16.76 -13.65 -3.24
CA ILE A 365 -17.75 -14.38 -2.43
C ILE A 365 -17.32 -15.83 -2.17
N PRO A 366 -16.81 -16.61 -3.15
CA PRO A 366 -16.28 -17.94 -2.89
C PRO A 366 -15.13 -17.97 -1.90
N ASN A 367 -14.20 -17.00 -1.97
CA ASN A 367 -13.13 -16.90 -0.99
C ASN A 367 -13.65 -16.59 0.42
N TRP A 368 -14.69 -15.77 0.54
CA TRP A 368 -15.35 -15.55 1.82
C TRP A 368 -16.05 -16.81 2.35
N ILE A 369 -16.76 -17.53 1.51
CA ILE A 369 -17.42 -18.79 1.87
C ILE A 369 -16.37 -19.80 2.35
N MET A 370 -15.28 -19.97 1.61
CA MET A 370 -14.19 -20.86 1.99
C MET A 370 -13.56 -20.48 3.34
N ALA A 371 -13.41 -19.18 3.64
CA ALA A 371 -12.88 -18.73 4.91
C ALA A 371 -13.88 -18.95 6.07
N LEU A 372 -15.19 -18.81 5.80
CA LEU A 372 -16.26 -19.09 6.77
C LEU A 372 -16.39 -20.60 7.07
N ASP A 373 -16.23 -21.45 6.05
CA ASP A 373 -16.27 -22.91 6.21
C ASP A 373 -15.15 -23.44 7.10
N ALA A 374 -14.00 -22.77 7.08
CA ALA A 374 -12.87 -23.13 7.91
C ALA A 374 -12.98 -22.64 9.36
N ILE A 375 -14.02 -21.87 9.73
CA ILE A 375 -14.23 -21.46 11.11
C ILE A 375 -14.57 -22.70 11.97
N GLY A 376 -13.74 -22.96 12.98
CA GLY A 376 -13.89 -24.13 13.87
C GLY A 376 -12.91 -25.25 13.56
N GLU A 377 -12.24 -25.18 12.42
CA GLU A 377 -11.16 -26.06 12.03
C GLU A 377 -9.81 -25.35 12.17
N GLN A 378 -8.72 -26.09 12.17
CA GLN A 378 -7.41 -25.46 11.98
C GLN A 378 -7.34 -24.88 10.57
N ALA A 379 -6.77 -23.68 10.44
CA ALA A 379 -6.53 -23.07 9.14
C ALA A 379 -5.84 -24.08 8.20
N PRO A 380 -6.21 -24.14 6.92
CA PRO A 380 -5.53 -24.99 5.94
C PRO A 380 -4.03 -24.75 5.99
N GLY A 381 -3.24 -25.82 5.84
CA GLY A 381 -1.78 -25.72 5.87
C GLY A 381 -1.27 -24.58 4.98
N GLY A 382 -0.39 -23.75 5.52
CA GLY A 382 0.15 -22.58 4.82
C GLY A 382 -0.63 -21.28 4.98
N HIS A 383 -1.74 -21.26 5.73
CA HIS A 383 -2.52 -20.05 6.03
C HIS A 383 -2.64 -19.79 7.53
N VAL A 384 -2.97 -18.57 7.87
CA VAL A 384 -3.27 -18.11 9.23
C VAL A 384 -4.59 -17.38 9.21
N ASP A 385 -5.49 -17.75 10.13
CA ASP A 385 -6.78 -17.11 10.33
C ASP A 385 -6.80 -16.44 11.71
N TRP A 386 -7.31 -15.22 11.75
CA TRP A 386 -7.54 -14.53 13.01
C TRP A 386 -8.74 -13.59 12.93
N LEU A 387 -9.25 -13.24 14.10
CA LEU A 387 -10.30 -12.25 14.27
C LEU A 387 -9.67 -10.93 14.74
N SER A 388 -10.13 -9.82 14.22
CA SER A 388 -9.62 -8.50 14.61
C SER A 388 -10.73 -7.48 14.77
N VAL A 389 -10.53 -6.58 15.74
CA VAL A 389 -11.22 -5.30 15.88
C VAL A 389 -10.19 -4.22 15.64
N GLU A 390 -10.24 -3.60 14.48
CA GLU A 390 -9.35 -2.49 14.14
C GLU A 390 -9.79 -1.22 14.84
N ARG A 391 -8.82 -0.46 15.37
CA ARG A 391 -9.07 0.77 16.12
C ARG A 391 -8.25 1.94 15.61
N PHE A 392 -8.88 3.09 15.65
CA PHE A 392 -8.21 4.37 15.44
C PHE A 392 -8.48 5.28 16.65
N GLU A 393 -7.42 5.71 17.32
CA GLU A 393 -7.50 6.55 18.55
C GLU A 393 -8.44 5.96 19.63
N GLY A 394 -8.46 4.63 19.78
CA GLY A 394 -9.28 3.92 20.78
C GLY A 394 -10.72 3.62 20.34
N HIS A 395 -11.15 4.11 19.19
CA HIS A 395 -12.48 3.83 18.63
C HIS A 395 -12.43 2.68 17.63
N ASP A 396 -13.40 1.77 17.72
CA ASP A 396 -13.56 0.67 16.77
C ASP A 396 -13.80 1.26 15.37
N TYR A 397 -13.02 0.82 14.38
CA TYR A 397 -13.01 1.35 13.02
C TYR A 397 -13.45 0.31 11.99
N ASP A 398 -13.00 -0.95 12.16
CA ASP A 398 -13.44 -2.09 11.38
C ASP A 398 -13.40 -3.36 12.24
N ILE A 399 -14.15 -4.38 11.85
CA ILE A 399 -14.23 -5.67 12.55
C ILE A 399 -14.27 -6.75 11.49
N GLY A 400 -13.51 -7.83 11.67
CA GLY A 400 -13.53 -8.89 10.66
C GLY A 400 -12.77 -10.16 11.02
N LEU A 401 -12.89 -11.11 10.08
CA LEU A 401 -12.07 -12.31 9.95
C LEU A 401 -11.05 -12.06 8.83
N TYR A 402 -9.79 -12.38 9.11
CA TYR A 402 -8.66 -12.21 8.22
C TYR A 402 -7.99 -13.55 7.97
N ARG A 403 -7.67 -13.85 6.71
CA ARG A 403 -6.89 -15.01 6.30
C ARG A 403 -5.74 -14.57 5.43
N HIS A 404 -4.52 -14.89 5.84
CA HIS A 404 -3.32 -14.63 5.07
C HIS A 404 -2.51 -15.91 4.86
N ALA A 405 -1.83 -16.00 3.73
CA ALA A 405 -0.81 -17.01 3.54
C ALA A 405 0.39 -16.74 4.45
N ILE A 406 0.96 -17.77 5.04
CA ILE A 406 2.23 -17.67 5.77
C ILE A 406 3.33 -17.21 4.82
N ASP A 407 3.36 -17.80 3.62
CA ASP A 407 4.22 -17.40 2.52
C ASP A 407 3.37 -16.94 1.31
N PRO A 408 3.07 -15.64 1.17
CA PRO A 408 2.28 -15.12 0.08
C PRO A 408 3.04 -15.14 -1.26
N THR A 409 4.35 -15.35 -1.24
CA THR A 409 5.18 -15.35 -2.45
C THR A 409 5.02 -16.61 -3.29
N VAL A 410 4.40 -17.67 -2.76
CA VAL A 410 4.00 -18.86 -3.54
C VAL A 410 3.06 -18.47 -4.66
N SER A 411 1.97 -17.79 -4.34
CA SER A 411 1.00 -17.32 -5.35
C SER A 411 1.63 -16.32 -6.32
N PHE A 412 2.47 -15.41 -5.81
CA PHE A 412 3.21 -14.47 -6.65
C PHE A 412 4.14 -15.18 -7.65
N ALA A 413 4.85 -16.20 -7.22
CA ALA A 413 5.72 -16.98 -8.08
C ALA A 413 4.92 -17.67 -9.21
N LEU A 414 3.82 -18.33 -8.88
CA LEU A 414 2.99 -19.07 -9.82
C LEU A 414 2.24 -18.16 -10.82
N GLU A 415 1.72 -17.01 -10.36
CA GLU A 415 0.88 -16.14 -11.17
C GLU A 415 1.65 -15.07 -11.94
N VAL A 416 2.81 -14.64 -11.41
CA VAL A 416 3.58 -13.52 -11.98
C VAL A 416 4.92 -13.96 -12.54
N LEU A 417 5.72 -14.72 -11.76
CA LEU A 417 7.09 -15.04 -12.17
C LEU A 417 7.16 -16.21 -13.15
N GLU A 418 6.42 -17.28 -12.91
CA GLU A 418 6.45 -18.48 -13.75
C GLU A 418 5.97 -18.20 -15.19
N PRO A 419 4.84 -17.47 -15.44
CA PRO A 419 4.42 -17.15 -16.78
C PRO A 419 5.23 -15.99 -17.40
N ALA A 420 6.15 -15.37 -16.68
CA ALA A 420 6.95 -14.27 -17.20
C ALA A 420 7.99 -14.74 -18.22
N HIS A 421 8.16 -13.96 -19.29
CA HIS A 421 9.29 -14.14 -20.20
C HIS A 421 10.63 -13.82 -19.52
N GLY A 422 10.63 -12.90 -18.56
CA GLY A 422 11.76 -12.56 -17.71
C GLY A 422 11.39 -11.59 -16.61
N ALA A 423 12.02 -11.79 -15.44
CA ALA A 423 11.87 -10.92 -14.28
C ALA A 423 13.25 -10.56 -13.72
N PHE A 424 13.46 -9.28 -13.47
CA PHE A 424 14.65 -8.75 -12.80
C PHE A 424 14.22 -8.11 -11.49
N ILE A 425 14.73 -8.63 -10.37
CA ILE A 425 14.39 -8.16 -9.04
C ILE A 425 15.62 -7.51 -8.42
N THR A 426 15.51 -6.26 -8.00
CA THR A 426 16.62 -5.47 -7.46
C THR A 426 16.23 -4.75 -6.18
N SER A 427 17.18 -4.65 -5.26
CA SER A 427 17.11 -3.81 -4.07
C SER A 427 18.48 -3.67 -3.42
N ALA A 428 18.72 -2.57 -2.75
CA ALA A 428 19.93 -2.36 -1.96
C ALA A 428 20.01 -3.27 -0.72
N THR A 429 18.86 -3.78 -0.28
CA THR A 429 18.70 -4.56 0.96
C THR A 429 18.11 -5.95 0.73
N LEU A 430 18.24 -6.49 -0.48
CA LEU A 430 17.65 -7.79 -0.83
C LEU A 430 18.36 -8.94 -0.11
N ARG A 431 19.69 -8.96 -0.17
CA ARG A 431 20.51 -9.97 0.50
C ARG A 431 20.64 -9.66 1.98
N ASP A 432 20.34 -10.64 2.85
CA ASP A 432 20.59 -10.50 4.30
C ASP A 432 22.09 -10.56 4.59
N ARG A 433 22.56 -9.63 5.43
CA ARG A 433 23.94 -9.58 5.91
C ARG A 433 23.96 -10.11 7.34
N ALA A 434 23.92 -11.44 7.47
CA ALA A 434 24.06 -12.08 8.77
C ALA A 434 25.51 -11.97 9.31
N PRO A 435 25.74 -12.04 10.64
CA PRO A 435 27.08 -12.13 11.21
C PRO A 435 27.84 -13.33 10.67
N LYS A 436 29.17 -13.21 10.53
CA LYS A 436 30.06 -14.25 9.97
C LYS A 436 30.03 -15.60 10.73
N GLU A 437 29.62 -15.61 11.98
CA GLU A 437 29.48 -16.81 12.79
C GLU A 437 28.36 -17.76 12.30
N SER A 438 27.51 -17.30 11.40
CA SER A 438 26.44 -18.04 10.73
C SER A 438 26.78 -18.36 9.27
N GLU A 439 28.00 -18.77 8.95
CA GLU A 439 28.44 -19.11 7.59
C GLU A 439 27.60 -20.19 6.90
N THR A 440 26.77 -20.91 7.64
CA THR A 440 25.85 -21.92 7.11
C THR A 440 24.56 -21.35 6.53
N VAL A 441 24.25 -20.07 6.76
CA VAL A 441 23.01 -19.44 6.23
C VAL A 441 23.38 -18.58 5.01
N ASP A 442 23.06 -19.09 3.84
CA ASP A 442 23.14 -18.34 2.59
C ASP A 442 22.23 -17.11 2.66
N GLY A 443 22.80 -15.88 2.71
CA GLY A 443 22.04 -14.64 2.75
C GLY A 443 21.08 -14.45 1.56
N TRP A 444 21.25 -15.21 0.49
CA TRP A 444 20.33 -15.25 -0.64
C TRP A 444 19.04 -16.02 -0.37
N ARG A 445 19.06 -17.00 0.52
CA ARG A 445 17.84 -17.74 0.89
C ARG A 445 16.73 -16.81 1.41
N ALA A 446 17.11 -15.85 2.24
CA ALA A 446 16.17 -14.83 2.71
C ALA A 446 15.60 -13.97 1.55
N ALA A 447 16.45 -13.61 0.59
CA ALA A 447 16.04 -12.90 -0.61
C ALA A 447 15.08 -13.72 -1.47
N GLU A 448 15.37 -15.00 -1.69
CA GLU A 448 14.56 -15.92 -2.50
C GLU A 448 13.16 -16.14 -1.89
N ILE A 449 13.08 -16.32 -0.56
CA ILE A 449 11.80 -16.40 0.15
C ILE A 449 11.02 -15.10 -0.05
N ARG A 450 11.64 -13.94 0.19
CA ARG A 450 10.94 -12.65 0.11
C ARG A 450 10.51 -12.25 -1.30
N THR A 451 11.10 -12.82 -2.32
CA THR A 451 10.83 -12.51 -3.74
C THR A 451 10.07 -13.62 -4.46
N GLY A 452 9.83 -14.76 -3.80
CA GLY A 452 9.22 -15.92 -4.43
C GLY A 452 10.13 -16.68 -5.39
N ALA A 453 11.37 -16.27 -5.56
CA ALA A 453 12.30 -16.93 -6.48
C ALA A 453 12.62 -18.38 -6.06
N GLY A 454 12.51 -18.69 -4.76
CA GLY A 454 12.72 -20.03 -4.23
C GLY A 454 11.61 -21.04 -4.62
N HIS A 455 10.49 -20.59 -5.15
CA HIS A 455 9.38 -21.46 -5.60
C HIS A 455 9.47 -21.83 -7.09
N LEU A 456 10.39 -21.21 -7.83
CA LEU A 456 10.57 -21.49 -9.25
C LEU A 456 11.37 -22.77 -9.46
N VAL A 457 11.03 -23.53 -10.52
CA VAL A 457 11.75 -24.76 -10.92
C VAL A 457 13.20 -24.45 -11.31
N MET A 458 13.40 -23.33 -12.02
CA MET A 458 14.74 -22.88 -12.41
C MET A 458 15.31 -21.94 -11.34
N PRO A 459 16.52 -22.20 -10.84
CA PRO A 459 17.16 -21.35 -9.85
C PRO A 459 17.38 -19.92 -10.39
N ALA A 460 17.15 -18.92 -9.54
CA ALA A 460 17.41 -17.54 -9.89
C ALA A 460 18.91 -17.26 -10.03
N GLN A 461 19.26 -16.49 -11.04
CA GLN A 461 20.62 -15.93 -11.14
C GLN A 461 20.81 -14.84 -10.09
N ARG A 462 21.93 -14.86 -9.39
CA ARG A 462 22.24 -13.96 -8.27
C ARG A 462 23.41 -13.06 -8.62
N ALA A 463 23.29 -11.77 -8.34
CA ALA A 463 24.37 -10.81 -8.50
C ALA A 463 24.39 -9.82 -7.33
N SER A 464 25.57 -9.48 -6.86
CA SER A 464 25.78 -8.48 -5.81
C SER A 464 26.86 -7.49 -6.24
N PHE A 465 26.56 -6.22 -6.11
CA PHE A 465 27.46 -5.13 -6.48
C PHE A 465 27.90 -4.38 -5.23
N VAL A 466 29.17 -4.04 -5.16
CA VAL A 466 29.70 -3.23 -4.07
C VAL A 466 29.29 -1.78 -4.28
N SER A 467 28.86 -1.13 -3.20
CA SER A 467 28.55 0.30 -3.25
C SER A 467 29.81 1.11 -3.56
N PRO A 468 29.72 2.17 -4.40
CA PRO A 468 30.84 3.05 -4.68
C PRO A 468 31.17 4.02 -3.54
N PHE A 469 30.34 4.05 -2.47
CA PHE A 469 30.51 4.99 -1.36
C PHE A 469 31.50 4.47 -0.31
N ASP A 470 32.35 5.38 0.19
CA ASP A 470 33.25 5.13 1.33
C ASP A 470 32.51 5.41 2.65
N TYR A 471 31.67 4.46 3.06
CA TYR A 471 30.86 4.61 4.26
C TYR A 471 31.70 4.84 5.54
N ALA A 472 32.91 4.30 5.62
CA ALA A 472 33.80 4.49 6.77
C ALA A 472 34.18 5.96 6.98
N ARG A 473 34.39 6.68 5.88
CA ARG A 473 34.72 8.12 5.92
C ARG A 473 33.47 9.01 5.93
N GLN A 474 32.40 8.58 5.27
CA GLN A 474 31.19 9.36 5.06
C GLN A 474 30.18 9.25 6.20
N SER A 475 30.29 8.24 7.07
CA SER A 475 29.27 8.00 8.09
C SER A 475 29.83 7.60 9.44
N ARG A 476 28.99 7.75 10.48
CA ARG A 476 29.17 7.22 11.83
C ARG A 476 27.91 6.50 12.27
N ILE A 477 28.08 5.44 13.07
CA ILE A 477 26.99 4.71 13.70
C ILE A 477 27.19 4.80 15.20
N ILE A 478 26.20 5.38 15.90
CA ILE A 478 26.26 5.59 17.34
C ILE A 478 25.07 4.87 17.99
N VAL A 479 25.36 4.07 19.01
CA VAL A 479 24.34 3.49 19.90
C VAL A 479 24.44 4.21 21.23
N VAL A 480 23.40 4.93 21.61
CA VAL A 480 23.35 5.67 22.89
C VAL A 480 22.99 4.73 24.02
N THR A 481 23.75 4.78 25.12
CA THR A 481 23.70 3.76 26.17
C THR A 481 22.97 4.19 27.45
N ASP A 482 22.72 5.48 27.65
CA ASP A 482 22.20 6.07 28.88
C ASP A 482 20.83 6.76 28.74
N VAL A 483 20.19 6.64 27.57
CA VAL A 483 18.81 7.12 27.35
C VAL A 483 17.82 6.04 27.75
N SER A 484 16.98 6.36 28.74
CA SER A 484 15.89 5.48 29.17
C SER A 484 14.66 5.61 28.25
N ARG A 485 13.65 4.74 28.48
CA ARG A 485 12.36 4.80 27.77
C ARG A 485 11.43 5.89 28.28
N ASP A 486 11.89 6.70 29.20
CA ASP A 486 11.17 7.86 29.72
C ASP A 486 10.95 8.88 28.59
N ALA A 487 9.74 9.43 28.49
CA ALA A 487 9.38 10.33 27.41
C ALA A 487 10.16 11.65 27.42
N ASP A 488 10.50 12.13 28.59
CA ASP A 488 11.23 13.40 28.75
C ASP A 488 12.70 13.22 28.38
N MET A 489 13.33 12.11 28.82
CA MET A 489 14.71 11.78 28.43
C MET A 489 14.82 11.53 26.93
N LEU A 490 13.85 10.81 26.35
CA LEU A 490 13.80 10.57 24.91
C LEU A 490 13.66 11.89 24.12
N SER A 491 12.76 12.76 24.56
CA SER A 491 12.56 14.07 23.93
C SER A 491 13.81 14.95 24.05
N ALA A 492 14.49 14.96 25.23
CA ALA A 492 15.73 15.66 25.41
C ALA A 492 16.85 15.16 24.48
N ALA A 493 16.94 13.82 24.29
CA ALA A 493 17.90 13.22 23.37
C ALA A 493 17.67 13.66 21.91
N TYR A 494 16.42 13.63 21.43
CA TYR A 494 16.09 14.13 20.10
C TYR A 494 16.41 15.62 19.93
N ARG A 495 16.03 16.46 20.90
CA ARG A 495 16.34 17.89 20.92
C ARG A 495 17.84 18.15 20.79
N ASP A 496 18.64 17.52 21.62
CA ASP A 496 20.07 17.81 21.72
C ASP A 496 20.84 17.30 20.50
N LEU A 497 20.46 16.12 19.95
CA LEU A 497 21.01 15.58 18.72
C LEU A 497 20.63 16.44 17.49
N PHE A 498 19.38 16.90 17.39
CA PHE A 498 18.93 17.75 16.28
C PHE A 498 19.62 19.12 16.29
N ILE A 499 19.79 19.69 17.48
CA ILE A 499 20.55 20.94 17.66
C ILE A 499 22.04 20.72 17.35
N ALA A 500 22.62 19.59 17.74
CA ALA A 500 24.02 19.29 17.44
C ALA A 500 24.28 19.14 15.94
N ALA A 501 23.32 18.55 15.22
CA ALA A 501 23.38 18.44 13.77
C ALA A 501 23.11 19.78 13.06
N GLY A 502 22.51 20.77 13.73
CA GLY A 502 22.11 22.05 13.12
C GLY A 502 20.95 21.88 12.13
N GLY A 503 20.08 20.89 12.31
CA GLY A 503 19.01 20.48 11.40
C GLY A 503 19.45 19.40 10.42
N GLY A 504 18.71 19.22 9.30
CA GLY A 504 18.92 18.10 8.38
C GLY A 504 18.74 16.75 9.07
N ALA A 505 17.79 16.65 9.98
CA ALA A 505 17.64 15.54 10.89
C ALA A 505 16.29 14.83 10.73
N LEU A 506 16.34 13.50 10.59
CA LEU A 506 15.17 12.62 10.53
C LEU A 506 15.08 11.78 11.81
N GLY A 507 13.98 11.94 12.55
CA GLY A 507 13.64 11.12 13.70
C GLY A 507 12.63 10.02 13.33
N LEU A 508 12.98 8.77 13.57
CA LEU A 508 12.15 7.61 13.28
C LEU A 508 11.61 6.96 14.56
N PHE A 509 10.29 6.87 14.64
CA PHE A 509 9.55 6.37 15.79
C PHE A 509 8.84 5.04 15.49
N THR A 510 8.72 4.22 16.50
CA THR A 510 7.95 2.97 16.44
C THR A 510 6.49 3.16 16.85
N SER A 511 6.10 4.32 17.36
CA SER A 511 4.72 4.66 17.69
C SER A 511 4.38 6.12 17.40
N VAL A 512 3.16 6.36 16.90
CA VAL A 512 2.61 7.70 16.66
C VAL A 512 2.49 8.50 17.99
N ARG A 513 2.19 7.82 19.10
CA ARG A 513 2.07 8.45 20.41
C ARG A 513 3.41 9.06 20.86
N SER A 514 4.50 8.29 20.75
CA SER A 514 5.85 8.75 21.09
C SER A 514 6.28 9.92 20.19
N LEU A 515 6.02 9.82 18.87
CA LEU A 515 6.28 10.89 17.92
C LEU A 515 5.56 12.19 18.30
N ARG A 516 4.25 12.14 18.57
CA ARG A 516 3.46 13.33 18.97
C ARG A 516 3.93 13.93 20.28
N ALA A 517 4.29 13.11 21.27
CA ALA A 517 4.82 13.57 22.55
C ALA A 517 6.17 14.29 22.36
N THR A 518 7.10 13.67 21.64
CA THR A 518 8.41 14.26 21.33
C THR A 518 8.27 15.56 20.54
N HIS A 519 7.44 15.58 19.48
CA HIS A 519 7.19 16.80 18.71
C HIS A 519 6.77 17.95 19.62
N ARG A 520 5.77 17.76 20.49
CA ARG A 520 5.27 18.78 21.40
C ARG A 520 6.34 19.29 22.35
N ALA A 521 7.21 18.39 22.84
CA ALA A 521 8.25 18.74 23.79
C ALA A 521 9.41 19.52 23.15
N ILE A 522 9.81 19.19 21.90
CA ILE A 522 11.02 19.78 21.31
C ILE A 522 10.77 20.96 20.37
N ALA A 523 9.55 21.09 19.81
CA ALA A 523 9.22 22.13 18.83
C ALA A 523 9.57 23.56 19.27
N PRO A 524 9.28 24.00 20.54
CA PRO A 524 9.62 25.34 20.99
C PRO A 524 11.13 25.58 21.00
N ALA A 525 11.92 24.60 21.47
CA ALA A 525 13.38 24.73 21.59
C ALA A 525 14.08 24.76 20.23
N LEU A 526 13.57 24.00 19.23
CA LEU A 526 14.07 24.01 17.86
C LEU A 526 13.71 25.31 17.14
N SER A 527 12.48 25.78 17.30
CA SER A 527 12.01 27.06 16.74
C SER A 527 12.85 28.24 17.21
N GLN A 528 13.21 28.32 18.52
CA GLN A 528 14.11 29.35 19.08
C GLN A 528 15.51 29.33 18.44
N ARG A 529 15.90 28.20 17.82
CA ARG A 529 17.19 28.05 17.12
C ARG A 529 17.08 28.19 15.60
N GLY A 530 15.88 28.55 15.09
CA GLY A 530 15.64 28.65 13.66
C GLY A 530 15.66 27.32 12.91
N LEU A 531 15.34 26.23 13.61
CA LEU A 531 15.26 24.88 13.05
C LEU A 531 13.79 24.50 12.89
N PRO A 532 13.19 24.59 11.69
CA PRO A 532 11.81 24.14 11.43
C PRO A 532 11.66 22.64 11.74
N LEU A 533 10.56 22.29 12.38
CA LEU A 533 10.23 20.89 12.72
C LEU A 533 8.93 20.50 12.05
N TYR A 534 9.02 19.55 11.15
CA TYR A 534 7.88 18.89 10.50
C TYR A 534 7.62 17.54 11.14
N ALA A 535 6.37 17.11 11.18
CA ALA A 535 6.03 15.82 11.77
C ALA A 535 4.85 15.12 11.08
N GLN A 536 5.05 13.88 10.69
CA GLN A 536 3.99 13.01 10.24
C GLN A 536 2.94 12.83 11.36
N HIS A 537 1.66 12.75 11.02
CA HIS A 537 0.55 12.62 11.97
C HIS A 537 0.31 13.84 12.91
N VAL A 538 1.06 14.93 12.73
CA VAL A 538 0.87 16.19 13.45
C VAL A 538 0.51 17.28 12.46
N ASP A 539 1.35 17.49 11.44
CA ASP A 539 1.07 18.42 10.35
C ASP A 539 0.03 17.81 9.42
N GLY A 540 -0.94 18.61 8.97
CA GLY A 540 -2.02 18.17 8.10
C GLY A 540 -1.62 17.91 6.64
N LEU A 541 -0.33 17.66 6.39
CA LEU A 541 0.26 17.43 5.06
C LEU A 541 0.42 15.92 4.78
N ASP A 542 0.36 15.56 3.52
CA ASP A 542 0.73 14.21 3.10
C ASP A 542 2.25 13.97 3.21
N THR A 543 2.64 12.71 3.30
CA THR A 543 4.05 12.32 3.49
C THR A 543 4.97 12.84 2.38
N GLY A 544 4.48 12.92 1.14
CA GLY A 544 5.27 13.42 0.02
C GLY A 544 5.58 14.90 0.16
N SER A 545 4.57 15.70 0.50
CA SER A 545 4.72 17.15 0.75
C SER A 545 5.65 17.45 1.92
N LEU A 546 5.56 16.66 3.01
CA LEU A 546 6.48 16.79 4.14
C LEU A 546 7.94 16.52 3.73
N VAL A 547 8.18 15.49 2.92
CA VAL A 547 9.51 15.15 2.40
C VAL A 547 10.02 16.23 1.45
N ASP A 548 9.16 16.82 0.62
CA ASP A 548 9.55 17.90 -0.30
C ASP A 548 9.95 19.17 0.47
N LEU A 549 9.19 19.57 1.51
CA LEU A 549 9.57 20.67 2.40
C LEU A 549 10.88 20.42 3.12
N PHE A 550 11.06 19.21 3.66
CA PHE A 550 12.30 18.80 4.33
C PHE A 550 13.50 18.79 3.38
N ARG A 551 13.31 18.47 2.11
CA ARG A 551 14.36 18.49 1.09
C ARG A 551 14.82 19.90 0.74
N GLU A 552 13.88 20.85 0.66
CA GLU A 552 14.15 22.22 0.26
C GLU A 552 14.87 23.04 1.34
N ASP A 553 14.64 22.72 2.62
CA ASP A 553 15.24 23.42 3.75
C ASP A 553 16.30 22.56 4.47
N GLU A 554 17.58 22.86 4.22
CA GLU A 554 18.71 22.13 4.83
C GLU A 554 18.76 22.20 6.37
N ASN A 555 18.06 23.16 6.98
CA ASN A 555 18.06 23.34 8.43
C ASN A 555 16.82 22.75 9.09
N SER A 556 15.87 22.23 8.31
CA SER A 556 14.67 21.63 8.86
C SER A 556 14.92 20.26 9.49
N CYS A 557 13.98 19.84 10.34
CA CYS A 557 13.93 18.52 10.98
C CYS A 557 12.61 17.85 10.65
N LEU A 558 12.60 16.52 10.54
CA LEU A 558 11.42 15.74 10.23
C LEU A 558 11.24 14.58 11.21
N LEU A 559 10.04 14.42 11.77
CA LEU A 559 9.68 13.26 12.59
C LEU A 559 8.70 12.36 11.83
N GLY A 560 8.92 11.05 11.88
CA GLY A 560 8.02 10.11 11.24
C GLY A 560 8.09 8.69 11.75
N THR A 561 7.30 7.84 11.15
CA THR A 561 7.22 6.41 11.42
C THR A 561 7.78 5.61 10.23
N ASP A 562 7.50 4.32 10.18
CA ASP A 562 7.98 3.41 9.12
C ASP A 562 7.73 3.91 7.68
N ALA A 563 6.66 4.67 7.44
CA ALA A 563 6.37 5.22 6.13
C ALA A 563 7.44 6.19 5.60
N LEU A 564 8.12 6.92 6.49
CA LEU A 564 9.25 7.78 6.13
C LEU A 564 10.57 7.00 5.97
N ARG A 565 10.70 5.85 6.61
CA ARG A 565 11.88 5.01 6.43
C ARG A 565 12.05 4.57 4.96
N ASP A 566 10.96 4.23 4.28
CA ASP A 566 10.99 3.62 2.93
C ASP A 566 10.82 4.63 1.77
N GLY A 567 10.33 5.84 2.04
CA GLY A 567 9.95 6.81 1.01
C GLY A 567 10.78 8.10 0.92
N VAL A 568 11.80 8.28 1.77
CA VAL A 568 12.59 9.53 1.81
C VAL A 568 13.81 9.43 0.91
N ASP A 569 13.88 10.29 -0.10
CA ASP A 569 15.07 10.51 -0.92
C ASP A 569 15.46 11.99 -0.85
N VAL A 570 16.37 12.29 0.05
CA VAL A 570 16.84 13.64 0.34
C VAL A 570 18.38 13.63 0.28
N PRO A 571 18.94 13.90 -0.89
CA PRO A 571 20.39 13.96 -1.06
C PRO A 571 20.99 15.25 -0.51
N GLY A 572 22.25 15.21 -0.09
CA GLY A 572 22.98 16.38 0.36
C GLY A 572 22.77 16.72 1.83
N ARG A 573 22.97 17.99 2.16
CA ARG A 573 22.96 18.47 3.55
C ARG A 573 21.57 18.45 4.21
N SER A 574 20.50 18.35 3.45
CA SER A 574 19.14 18.30 3.98
C SER A 574 18.84 17.02 4.77
N LEU A 575 19.66 15.96 4.63
CA LEU A 575 19.60 14.78 5.51
C LEU A 575 21.00 14.33 5.92
N ARG A 576 21.43 14.72 7.12
CA ARG A 576 22.74 14.39 7.68
C ARG A 576 22.70 13.68 9.04
N LEU A 577 21.52 13.55 9.62
CA LEU A 577 21.30 12.81 10.85
C LEU A 577 20.03 11.95 10.76
N VAL A 578 20.15 10.67 11.07
CA VAL A 578 18.99 9.77 11.25
C VAL A 578 19.03 9.24 12.68
N VAL A 579 17.94 9.40 13.41
CA VAL A 579 17.81 8.94 14.79
C VAL A 579 16.66 7.96 14.90
N PHE A 580 16.94 6.74 15.34
CA PHE A 580 15.93 5.75 15.71
C PHE A 580 15.64 5.79 17.21
N GLU A 581 14.36 5.87 17.57
CA GLU A 581 13.90 5.82 18.97
C GLU A 581 14.38 4.54 19.66
N ARG A 582 14.29 3.41 18.96
CA ARG A 582 14.70 2.08 19.42
C ARG A 582 14.89 1.13 18.26
N VAL A 583 15.37 -0.08 18.55
CA VAL A 583 15.41 -1.17 17.56
C VAL A 583 14.00 -1.41 17.01
N PRO A 584 13.80 -1.34 15.68
CA PRO A 584 12.50 -1.46 15.03
C PRO A 584 12.06 -2.93 14.89
N TRP A 585 11.86 -3.62 16.01
CA TRP A 585 11.37 -4.99 16.02
C TRP A 585 9.99 -5.10 15.34
N PRO A 586 9.71 -6.18 14.61
CA PRO A 586 8.37 -6.43 14.12
C PRO A 586 7.39 -6.59 15.31
N ARG A 587 6.14 -6.17 15.07
CA ARG A 587 5.07 -6.36 16.07
C ARG A 587 4.76 -7.86 16.17
N PRO A 588 4.68 -8.44 17.37
CA PRO A 588 4.42 -9.86 17.56
C PRO A 588 2.91 -10.17 17.48
N ASP A 589 2.27 -9.77 16.36
CA ASP A 589 0.89 -10.14 16.06
C ASP A 589 0.76 -11.62 15.65
N ILE A 590 -0.48 -12.09 15.49
CA ILE A 590 -0.78 -13.50 15.20
C ILE A 590 -0.09 -13.95 13.91
N LEU A 591 -0.21 -13.18 12.84
CA LEU A 591 0.41 -13.48 11.56
C LEU A 591 1.94 -13.53 11.66
N HIS A 592 2.53 -12.56 12.36
CA HIS A 592 3.98 -12.54 12.56
C HIS A 592 4.49 -13.73 13.37
N LYS A 593 3.77 -14.13 14.43
CA LYS A 593 4.11 -15.32 15.23
C LYS A 593 4.10 -16.59 14.37
N ALA A 594 3.10 -16.75 13.51
CA ALA A 594 3.02 -17.89 12.59
C ALA A 594 4.17 -17.89 11.58
N ARG A 595 4.49 -16.75 10.97
CA ARG A 595 5.64 -16.59 10.07
C ARG A 595 6.96 -16.87 10.75
N ARG A 596 7.14 -16.39 11.97
CA ARG A 596 8.32 -16.71 12.79
C ARG A 596 8.46 -18.20 13.08
N SER A 597 7.35 -18.90 13.33
CA SER A 597 7.34 -20.35 13.49
C SER A 597 7.78 -21.07 12.22
N GLN A 598 7.31 -20.63 11.05
CA GLN A 598 7.61 -21.21 9.74
C GLN A 598 9.04 -20.92 9.26
N PHE A 599 9.46 -19.65 9.33
CA PHE A 599 10.76 -19.21 8.78
C PHE A 599 11.91 -19.31 9.78
N GLY A 600 11.62 -19.62 11.05
CA GLY A 600 12.59 -19.91 12.09
C GLY A 600 13.03 -18.70 12.91
N ARG A 601 13.89 -18.99 13.91
CA ARG A 601 14.29 -17.99 14.95
C ARG A 601 15.01 -16.76 14.41
N GLY A 602 15.64 -16.84 13.24
CA GLY A 602 16.34 -15.71 12.60
C GLY A 602 15.43 -14.70 11.90
N TYR A 603 14.13 -15.00 11.74
CA TYR A 603 13.20 -14.18 10.97
C TYR A 603 13.06 -12.75 11.50
N ASP A 604 12.91 -12.58 12.82
CA ASP A 604 12.83 -11.25 13.46
C ASP A 604 14.11 -10.44 13.25
N ASP A 605 15.27 -11.09 13.39
CA ASP A 605 16.56 -10.44 13.19
C ASP A 605 16.75 -10.00 11.72
N GLN A 606 16.33 -10.81 10.76
CA GLN A 606 16.38 -10.48 9.32
C GLN A 606 15.55 -9.23 9.02
N LEU A 607 14.29 -9.20 9.48
CA LEU A 607 13.41 -8.06 9.29
C LEU A 607 13.95 -6.80 9.96
N THR A 608 14.52 -6.95 11.14
CA THR A 608 15.09 -5.82 11.88
C THR A 608 16.35 -5.29 11.22
N ARG A 609 17.26 -6.16 10.75
CA ARG A 609 18.44 -5.76 9.97
C ARG A 609 18.06 -5.02 8.69
N LEU A 610 17.04 -5.54 7.97
CA LEU A 610 16.49 -4.87 6.79
C LEU A 610 16.03 -3.44 7.11
N ARG A 611 15.24 -3.25 8.16
CA ARG A 611 14.73 -1.95 8.59
C ARG A 611 15.83 -0.97 8.98
N LEU A 612 16.83 -1.45 9.72
CA LEU A 612 18.00 -0.63 10.10
C LEU A 612 18.82 -0.23 8.86
N ALA A 613 19.06 -1.17 7.95
CA ALA A 613 19.80 -0.92 6.72
C ALA A 613 19.06 0.09 5.80
N GLN A 614 17.74 0.01 5.71
CA GLN A 614 16.92 0.98 4.98
C GLN A 614 17.05 2.39 5.57
N GLY A 615 16.93 2.54 6.90
CA GLY A 615 17.09 3.83 7.56
C GLY A 615 18.49 4.41 7.39
N PHE A 616 19.53 3.59 7.53
CA PHE A 616 20.91 4.02 7.27
C PHE A 616 21.11 4.43 5.80
N GLY A 617 20.56 3.69 4.86
CA GLY A 617 20.68 3.94 3.42
C GLY A 617 20.12 5.29 2.96
N ARG A 618 19.44 6.03 3.84
CA ARG A 618 18.95 7.39 3.55
C ARG A 618 20.05 8.45 3.68
N LEU A 619 21.10 8.19 4.45
CA LEU A 619 22.14 9.18 4.78
C LEU A 619 23.10 9.49 3.63
N ILE A 620 23.49 8.46 2.87
CA ILE A 620 24.55 8.61 1.85
C ILE A 620 23.97 8.33 0.47
N ARG A 621 23.83 9.38 -0.34
CA ARG A 621 23.28 9.36 -1.70
C ARG A 621 24.25 9.88 -2.74
N ARG A 622 25.25 10.66 -2.31
CA ARG A 622 26.31 11.25 -3.14
C ARG A 622 27.68 11.00 -2.51
N ALA A 623 28.71 11.09 -3.34
CA ALA A 623 30.09 10.96 -2.87
C ALA A 623 30.49 12.06 -1.85
N SER A 624 29.82 13.21 -1.92
CA SER A 624 30.04 14.34 -0.98
C SER A 624 29.21 14.26 0.32
N ASP A 625 28.24 13.34 0.40
CA ASP A 625 27.36 13.27 1.57
C ASP A 625 28.12 12.77 2.80
N ARG A 626 27.72 13.30 3.94
CA ARG A 626 28.16 12.87 5.27
C ARG A 626 26.96 12.76 6.19
N GLY A 627 26.94 11.73 7.04
CA GLY A 627 25.81 11.55 7.93
C GLY A 627 26.10 10.68 9.13
N VAL A 628 25.30 10.89 10.17
CA VAL A 628 25.36 10.12 11.41
C VAL A 628 24.06 9.34 11.60
N PHE A 629 24.20 8.07 11.89
CA PHE A 629 23.09 7.18 12.28
C PHE A 629 23.13 6.97 13.79
N VAL A 630 22.06 7.31 14.48
CA VAL A 630 21.94 7.18 15.93
C VAL A 630 20.81 6.24 16.30
N LEU A 631 21.09 5.32 17.21
CA LEU A 631 20.09 4.40 17.78
C LEU A 631 20.01 4.65 19.29
N LEU A 632 18.84 5.12 19.76
CA LEU A 632 18.58 5.42 21.19
C LEU A 632 18.10 4.15 21.92
N ASP A 633 18.85 3.06 21.82
CA ASP A 633 18.52 1.79 22.47
C ASP A 633 19.79 1.10 23.00
N ALA A 634 20.08 1.29 24.27
CA ALA A 634 21.24 0.70 24.93
C ALA A 634 21.31 -0.83 24.80
N ARG A 635 20.15 -1.49 24.65
CA ARG A 635 20.04 -2.95 24.57
C ARG A 635 20.11 -3.48 23.13
N ALA A 636 20.41 -2.63 22.15
CA ALA A 636 20.51 -3.04 20.75
C ALA A 636 21.55 -4.16 20.59
N PRO A 637 21.13 -5.37 20.13
CA PRO A 637 22.04 -6.49 19.95
C PRO A 637 23.03 -6.23 18.81
N SER A 638 24.30 -6.49 19.03
CA SER A 638 25.35 -6.25 18.01
C SER A 638 25.12 -7.04 16.70
N ARG A 639 24.48 -8.21 16.79
CA ARG A 639 24.13 -9.02 15.62
C ARG A 639 23.17 -8.33 14.62
N LEU A 640 22.40 -7.33 15.07
CA LEU A 640 21.52 -6.54 14.20
C LEU A 640 22.30 -5.49 13.42
N LEU A 641 23.37 -4.96 14.00
CA LEU A 641 24.20 -3.93 13.39
C LEU A 641 25.07 -4.48 12.25
N ALA A 642 25.21 -5.82 12.15
CA ALA A 642 25.85 -6.48 11.02
C ALA A 642 25.15 -6.25 9.67
N GLY A 643 23.85 -5.88 9.69
CA GLY A 643 23.10 -5.48 8.49
C GLY A 643 23.51 -4.11 7.91
N LEU A 644 24.23 -3.31 8.68
CA LEU A 644 24.75 -1.98 8.27
C LEU A 644 25.98 -2.13 7.37
N PRO A 645 26.38 -1.10 6.62
CA PRO A 645 27.53 -1.18 5.72
C PRO A 645 28.82 -1.55 6.45
N GLN A 646 29.60 -2.44 5.84
CA GLN A 646 30.89 -2.86 6.37
C GLN A 646 31.91 -1.70 6.36
N GLY A 647 32.79 -1.70 7.35
CA GLY A 647 33.85 -0.70 7.51
C GLY A 647 33.44 0.54 8.31
N VAL A 648 32.17 0.71 8.62
CA VAL A 648 31.72 1.79 9.54
C VAL A 648 31.88 1.33 10.99
N GLU A 649 32.59 2.12 11.76
CA GLU A 649 32.74 1.86 13.20
C GLU A 649 31.43 2.10 13.95
N VAL A 650 31.04 1.14 14.79
CA VAL A 650 29.88 1.26 15.67
C VAL A 650 30.38 1.69 17.05
N GLN A 651 30.05 2.90 17.45
CA GLN A 651 30.40 3.47 18.74
C GLN A 651 29.26 3.34 19.73
N ARG A 652 29.56 2.92 20.97
CA ARG A 652 28.60 2.91 22.09
C ARG A 652 28.98 4.03 23.05
N LEU A 653 28.16 5.08 23.09
CA LEU A 653 28.45 6.33 23.76
C LEU A 653 27.33 6.72 24.72
N SER A 654 27.64 7.56 25.72
CA SER A 654 26.61 8.31 26.41
C SER A 654 25.97 9.36 25.52
N LEU A 655 24.81 9.89 25.89
CA LEU A 655 24.15 10.95 25.12
C LEU A 655 25.02 12.18 24.94
N ALA A 656 25.74 12.59 26.01
CA ALA A 656 26.62 13.73 25.94
C ALA A 656 27.78 13.55 24.95
N GLU A 657 28.41 12.37 24.94
CA GLU A 657 29.47 12.01 24.00
C GLU A 657 28.92 11.91 22.58
N ALA A 658 27.74 11.32 22.42
CA ALA A 658 27.05 11.21 21.10
C ALA A 658 26.76 12.60 20.51
N VAL A 659 26.25 13.53 21.30
CA VAL A 659 25.99 14.93 20.88
C VAL A 659 27.30 15.62 20.46
N ALA A 660 28.39 15.42 21.20
CA ALA A 660 29.70 15.97 20.88
C ALA A 660 30.23 15.38 19.54
N GLU A 661 30.16 14.06 19.36
CA GLU A 661 30.60 13.35 18.15
C GLU A 661 29.78 13.78 16.92
N VAL A 662 28.45 13.84 17.03
CA VAL A 662 27.57 14.32 15.94
C VAL A 662 28.00 15.72 15.50
N ARG A 663 28.20 16.64 16.43
CA ARG A 663 28.64 18.01 16.15
C ARG A 663 30.01 18.02 15.47
N ALA A 664 30.99 17.34 16.05
CA ALA A 664 32.35 17.30 15.52
C ALA A 664 32.43 16.69 14.12
N PHE A 665 31.74 15.57 13.90
CA PHE A 665 31.75 14.88 12.62
C PHE A 665 31.08 15.69 11.52
N LEU A 666 29.93 16.32 11.77
CA LEU A 666 29.17 17.06 10.76
C LEU A 666 29.74 18.47 10.46
N GLN A 667 30.56 19.02 11.35
CA GLN A 667 31.28 20.29 11.12
C GLN A 667 32.57 20.14 10.29
N GLN A 668 33.09 18.93 10.11
CA GLN A 668 34.24 18.71 9.26
C GLN A 668 33.91 19.09 7.81
N PRO A 669 34.83 19.74 7.06
CA PRO A 669 34.60 20.06 5.66
C PRO A 669 34.28 18.81 4.85
N GLY A 670 33.35 18.93 3.90
CA GLY A 670 32.94 17.82 3.04
C GLY A 670 34.13 17.24 2.26
N LEU A 671 34.05 15.95 1.94
CA LEU A 671 35.01 15.31 1.05
C LEU A 671 34.96 16.00 -0.32
N ALA A 672 36.06 16.58 -0.75
CA ALA A 672 36.15 17.14 -2.08
C ALA A 672 35.86 16.06 -3.14
N ASP A 673 35.01 16.41 -4.11
CA ASP A 673 34.70 15.52 -5.25
C ASP A 673 35.95 15.34 -6.10
N ASN A 674 36.72 14.31 -5.81
CA ASN A 674 37.97 13.97 -6.53
C ASN A 674 37.69 13.15 -7.81
N ARG A 675 36.60 13.41 -8.51
CA ARG A 675 36.41 12.83 -9.85
C ARG A 675 37.26 13.62 -10.86
N PRO A 676 38.07 12.95 -11.70
CA PRO A 676 38.65 13.62 -12.85
C PRO A 676 37.49 14.13 -13.74
N PRO A 677 37.64 15.30 -14.36
CA PRO A 677 36.67 15.81 -15.30
C PRO A 677 36.50 14.79 -16.45
N GLN A 678 35.24 14.38 -16.68
CA GLN A 678 34.88 13.54 -17.83
C GLN A 678 34.85 14.35 -19.11
#